data_aa4e20db97e06bb96ad96336f6fc153c
#
_entry.id   aa4e20db97e06bb96ad96336f6fc153c
#
_cell.length_a   1.000
_cell.length_b   1.000
_cell.length_c   1.000
_cell.angle_alpha   90.00
_cell.angle_beta   90.00
_cell.angle_gamma   90.00
#
_symmetry.space_group_name_H-M   'P 1'
#
loop_
_entity.id
_entity.type
_entity.pdbx_description
1 polymer ?
#
loop_
_entity_poly.entity_id
_entity_poly.type
_entity_poly.pdbx_seq_one_letter_code
_entity_poly.pdbx_strand_id
1 'polypeptide(L)'
;MRVLQVIHGYPMRFNAGSEVYTQALSQGLSSRHEVQVFTRREDPFLPDYALTQERDPDDPRVLLHLVNLPNSRDRYRHEGVDQRFEEVLDGFRPHVIHVGHLNHLSTSLLEVGAARGIPIVFTLHDYWLMCPRGQFMQMHSVPGSEPWSACSGQEDRKCAERCYARYFSGGPETREQDVAHWSQWVRDRMEHVRRMMEHVDLFIAPSRYLLERFQRDFGLPANKAVYLDYGFDLERLRHRQRTPEPDVVFGYIGTHIPAKGIHHLIQAFGQVRGKARLKIWGRPRGEHTETLKAMARALPGDASTRVEWLPEYRNADIVPDVFNHVDAIVVPSIWVENSPLVIHEALQARVPVITADAGGMREYVRDGENGVLFTHRDPGSLAQAMQQLVDAPDLAVRLGSRGHLWGESGDVQGMQAHVEAVEALYARAIREHRARRPATRPGPWRITFDTNPDDCNLHCIMCEDHSPHSDTQRLRREAGQPKRRMPLELLRRVMEDSDGTPLREVIPSTMGEPLLYPHFDDIIDLCMAHGVWLNLTTNGTFPRRGARAWARRLVPITSDVKVSWNGATKQTHETVMPGTRWEQVLENLRQFLAERDAHAHQGGHRCRVTLQLTFLESNVGELADIVRLAAGLGVDRVKGHHLWAHFAAIQPLSMRRDASAIHRWNEAVRQARAVAEECRRPDGSKVLLENILPLGAEAVTDLAPGAHCPFLGKEAWVSAVGRFDPCCAPDKERRTLGNLGNLNAVGIQEVWTGPAYQRLLNGYQDHPLCRGCNMRQPVKEAP
;
A
#
# COMPACT_ATOMS: atom_id res chain seq x y z
N MET A 1 -2.19 0.33 -12.66
CA MET A 1 -2.32 1.81 -12.46
C MET A 1 -1.24 2.55 -13.24
N ARG A 2 -1.39 3.89 -13.42
CA ARG A 2 -0.31 4.80 -13.84
C ARG A 2 0.21 5.52 -12.61
N VAL A 3 1.50 5.36 -12.31
CA VAL A 3 2.17 5.91 -11.12
C VAL A 3 3.26 6.88 -11.56
N LEU A 4 3.21 8.13 -11.11
CA LEU A 4 4.28 9.11 -11.33
C LEU A 4 5.08 9.29 -10.04
N GLN A 5 6.33 8.84 -10.06
CA GLN A 5 7.29 9.10 -8.99
C GLN A 5 7.93 10.49 -9.19
N VAL A 6 8.15 11.23 -8.11
CA VAL A 6 8.84 12.53 -8.14
C VAL A 6 9.99 12.51 -7.15
N ILE A 7 11.21 12.67 -7.65
CA ILE A 7 12.44 12.64 -6.85
C ILE A 7 13.46 13.65 -7.36
N HIS A 8 14.18 14.30 -6.46
CA HIS A 8 15.12 15.37 -6.78
C HIS A 8 16.41 14.93 -7.49
N GLY A 9 16.66 13.64 -7.56
CA GLY A 9 17.78 13.01 -8.27
C GLY A 9 17.44 11.55 -8.56
N TYR A 10 18.17 10.92 -9.49
CA TYR A 10 17.96 9.51 -9.82
C TYR A 10 19.33 8.84 -10.06
N PRO A 11 19.53 7.56 -9.66
CA PRO A 11 20.73 6.83 -10.03
C PRO A 11 20.87 6.77 -11.57
N MET A 12 22.00 6.80 -12.13
CA MET A 12 23.41 6.71 -11.76
C MET A 12 24.09 8.06 -11.48
N ARG A 13 23.38 9.20 -11.67
CA ARG A 13 23.96 10.54 -11.46
C ARG A 13 23.91 10.93 -9.99
N PHE A 14 22.83 10.57 -9.31
CA PHE A 14 22.60 10.85 -7.89
C PHE A 14 22.36 9.53 -7.17
N ASN A 15 23.25 9.18 -6.25
CA ASN A 15 23.26 7.87 -5.62
C ASN A 15 23.28 8.01 -4.08
N ALA A 16 22.16 8.51 -3.52
CA ALA A 16 21.92 8.54 -2.09
C ALA A 16 20.70 7.67 -1.75
N GLY A 17 20.40 7.50 -0.46
CA GLY A 17 19.39 6.55 -0.01
C GLY A 17 18.00 6.76 -0.61
N SER A 18 17.54 8.01 -0.71
CA SER A 18 16.22 8.34 -1.27
C SER A 18 16.10 8.01 -2.75
N GLU A 19 17.16 8.23 -3.52
CA GLU A 19 17.21 7.97 -4.96
C GLU A 19 17.27 6.47 -5.23
N VAL A 20 18.12 5.75 -4.52
CA VAL A 20 18.23 4.27 -4.61
C VAL A 20 16.91 3.60 -4.23
N TYR A 21 16.27 4.06 -3.15
CA TYR A 21 14.96 3.56 -2.76
C TYR A 21 13.90 3.84 -3.85
N THR A 22 13.85 5.07 -4.38
CA THR A 22 12.88 5.42 -5.42
C THR A 22 13.06 4.59 -6.69
N GLN A 23 14.31 4.31 -7.10
CA GLN A 23 14.60 3.42 -8.22
C GLN A 23 14.10 2.01 -7.94
N ALA A 24 14.47 1.42 -6.80
CA ALA A 24 14.07 0.06 -6.44
C ALA A 24 12.54 -0.09 -6.36
N LEU A 25 11.84 0.91 -5.76
CA LEU A 25 10.38 0.94 -5.72
C LEU A 25 9.78 1.06 -7.12
N SER A 26 10.32 1.94 -7.98
CA SER A 26 9.84 2.12 -9.35
C SER A 26 9.95 0.84 -10.18
N GLN A 27 11.08 0.13 -10.07
CA GLN A 27 11.31 -1.16 -10.70
C GLN A 27 10.38 -2.24 -10.18
N GLY A 28 10.15 -2.31 -8.87
CA GLY A 28 9.21 -3.23 -8.27
C GLY A 28 7.77 -3.01 -8.75
N LEU A 29 7.33 -1.75 -8.80
CA LEU A 29 6.00 -1.35 -9.29
C LEU A 29 5.83 -1.60 -10.80
N SER A 30 6.88 -1.45 -11.61
CA SER A 30 6.83 -1.57 -13.08
C SER A 30 6.45 -2.96 -13.56
N SER A 31 6.55 -3.96 -12.70
CA SER A 31 6.12 -5.34 -13.00
C SER A 31 4.60 -5.47 -13.24
N ARG A 32 3.81 -4.55 -12.66
CA ARG A 32 2.33 -4.57 -12.69
C ARG A 32 1.70 -3.25 -13.10
N HIS A 33 2.46 -2.16 -13.06
CA HIS A 33 1.98 -0.81 -13.27
C HIS A 33 2.80 -0.08 -14.32
N GLU A 34 2.21 0.90 -14.97
CA GLU A 34 2.93 1.85 -15.79
C GLU A 34 3.55 2.90 -14.87
N VAL A 35 4.88 2.93 -14.82
CA VAL A 35 5.65 3.80 -13.93
C VAL A 35 6.47 4.79 -14.73
N GLN A 36 6.32 6.06 -14.40
CA GLN A 36 7.18 7.13 -14.89
C GLN A 36 7.78 7.89 -13.72
N VAL A 37 8.94 8.49 -13.92
CA VAL A 37 9.67 9.24 -12.89
C VAL A 37 9.92 10.65 -13.39
N PHE A 38 9.53 11.67 -12.62
CA PHE A 38 9.92 13.06 -12.85
C PHE A 38 11.10 13.40 -11.94
N THR A 39 12.24 13.79 -12.53
CA THR A 39 13.47 14.07 -11.80
C THR A 39 14.29 15.15 -12.48
N ARG A 40 15.38 15.57 -11.87
CA ARG A 40 16.26 16.58 -12.43
C ARG A 40 17.51 16.00 -13.07
N ARG A 41 18.06 16.79 -13.96
CA ARG A 41 19.40 16.65 -14.57
C ARG A 41 20.20 17.92 -14.29
N GLU A 42 21.50 17.82 -14.23
CA GLU A 42 22.44 18.93 -14.17
C GLU A 42 23.37 18.82 -15.38
N ASP A 43 22.98 19.44 -16.49
CA ASP A 43 23.76 19.46 -17.72
C ASP A 43 23.99 20.93 -18.15
N PRO A 44 25.22 21.44 -18.05
CA PRO A 44 25.53 22.84 -18.40
C PRO A 44 25.43 23.14 -19.90
N PHE A 45 25.32 22.11 -20.75
CA PHE A 45 25.21 22.24 -22.20
C PHE A 45 23.77 22.21 -22.70
N LEU A 46 22.81 21.94 -21.84
CA LEU A 46 21.38 22.01 -22.17
C LEU A 46 20.77 23.31 -21.65
N PRO A 47 19.74 23.85 -22.34
CA PRO A 47 18.97 24.98 -21.81
C PRO A 47 18.37 24.68 -20.43
N ASP A 48 18.26 25.72 -19.60
CA ASP A 48 17.52 25.63 -18.33
C ASP A 48 16.11 25.19 -18.61
N TYR A 49 15.59 24.31 -17.74
CA TYR A 49 14.26 23.69 -17.83
C TYR A 49 14.00 22.86 -19.10
N ALA A 50 15.03 22.53 -19.91
CA ALA A 50 14.84 21.55 -20.99
C ALA A 50 14.37 20.22 -20.41
N LEU A 51 13.28 19.67 -20.97
CA LEU A 51 12.74 18.37 -20.58
C LEU A 51 13.23 17.30 -21.55
N THR A 52 13.89 16.28 -21.04
CA THR A 52 14.38 15.13 -21.82
C THR A 52 13.82 13.83 -21.24
N GLN A 53 13.79 12.78 -22.06
CA GLN A 53 13.32 11.46 -21.66
C GLN A 53 14.43 10.43 -21.83
N GLU A 54 14.53 9.53 -20.84
CA GLU A 54 15.44 8.39 -20.85
C GLU A 54 14.70 7.18 -20.24
N ARG A 55 15.20 5.97 -20.48
CA ARG A 55 14.74 4.78 -19.78
C ARG A 55 15.68 4.50 -18.60
N ASP A 56 15.11 3.92 -17.52
CA ASP A 56 15.94 3.38 -16.44
C ASP A 56 16.89 2.33 -17.02
N PRO A 57 18.21 2.41 -16.76
CA PRO A 57 19.19 1.49 -17.35
C PRO A 57 19.03 0.04 -16.88
N ASP A 58 18.48 -0.17 -15.66
CA ASP A 58 18.32 -1.49 -15.06
C ASP A 58 16.91 -2.06 -15.32
N ASP A 59 15.92 -1.18 -15.64
CA ASP A 59 14.57 -1.59 -16.01
C ASP A 59 13.95 -0.67 -17.08
N PRO A 60 14.05 -1.01 -18.37
CA PRO A 60 13.56 -0.18 -19.46
C PRO A 60 12.03 0.05 -19.49
N ARG A 61 11.26 -0.60 -18.61
CA ARG A 61 9.82 -0.34 -18.45
C ARG A 61 9.57 1.01 -17.77
N VAL A 62 10.51 1.50 -16.96
CA VAL A 62 10.42 2.77 -16.26
C VAL A 62 10.91 3.92 -17.17
N LEU A 63 10.05 4.90 -17.44
CA LEU A 63 10.38 6.09 -18.20
C LEU A 63 10.76 7.25 -17.27
N LEU A 64 11.91 7.87 -17.52
CA LEU A 64 12.40 9.02 -16.77
C LEU A 64 12.14 10.31 -17.56
N HIS A 65 11.55 11.33 -16.91
CA HIS A 65 11.43 12.69 -17.38
C HIS A 65 12.44 13.54 -16.61
N LEU A 66 13.45 14.04 -17.30
CA LEU A 66 14.56 14.78 -16.70
C LEU A 66 14.47 16.27 -17.06
N VAL A 67 14.19 17.10 -16.06
CA VAL A 67 14.21 18.55 -16.21
C VAL A 67 15.60 19.08 -15.91
N ASN A 68 16.16 19.90 -16.83
CA ASN A 68 17.51 20.42 -16.66
C ASN A 68 17.56 21.60 -15.68
N LEU A 69 18.33 21.45 -14.60
CA LEU A 69 18.52 22.45 -13.54
C LEU A 69 20.00 22.58 -13.16
N PRO A 70 20.87 23.14 -14.02
CA PRO A 70 22.30 23.21 -13.75
C PRO A 70 22.67 24.15 -12.61
N ASN A 71 21.78 25.08 -12.24
CA ASN A 71 21.98 26.10 -11.22
C ASN A 71 20.81 26.23 -10.23
N SER A 72 20.42 25.14 -9.62
CA SER A 72 19.26 25.09 -8.72
C SER A 72 19.48 25.70 -7.33
N ARG A 73 20.32 26.72 -7.19
CA ARG A 73 20.69 27.36 -5.91
C ARG A 73 19.53 27.41 -4.92
N ASP A 74 19.73 26.93 -3.72
CA ASP A 74 18.81 26.93 -2.53
C ASP A 74 17.37 27.49 -2.71
N ARG A 75 16.81 27.36 -3.91
CA ARG A 75 15.43 27.73 -4.23
C ARG A 75 14.52 26.56 -3.90
N TYR A 76 13.33 26.87 -3.45
CA TYR A 76 12.29 25.87 -3.16
C TYR A 76 11.09 25.95 -4.13
N ARG A 77 11.11 26.94 -5.07
CA ARG A 77 10.09 27.15 -6.11
C ARG A 77 10.74 27.46 -7.44
N HIS A 78 10.23 26.82 -8.51
CA HIS A 78 10.74 27.01 -9.86
C HIS A 78 9.58 26.91 -10.87
N GLU A 79 9.06 28.05 -11.35
CA GLU A 79 7.95 28.08 -12.32
C GLU A 79 8.25 27.28 -13.60
N GLY A 80 9.48 27.32 -14.11
CA GLY A 80 9.85 26.52 -15.28
C GLY A 80 9.80 25.00 -15.01
N VAL A 81 10.04 24.55 -13.78
CA VAL A 81 9.86 23.15 -13.38
C VAL A 81 8.38 22.81 -13.29
N ASP A 82 7.58 23.73 -12.72
CA ASP A 82 6.13 23.54 -12.58
C ASP A 82 5.47 23.37 -13.96
N GLN A 83 5.84 24.20 -14.96
CA GLN A 83 5.37 24.08 -16.34
C GLN A 83 5.74 22.73 -16.98
N ARG A 84 6.98 22.26 -16.82
CA ARG A 84 7.40 20.94 -17.35
C ARG A 84 6.68 19.79 -16.67
N PHE A 85 6.41 19.93 -15.38
CA PHE A 85 5.62 18.94 -14.66
C PHE A 85 4.19 18.89 -15.17
N GLU A 86 3.56 20.03 -15.46
CA GLU A 86 2.25 20.09 -16.10
C GLU A 86 2.20 19.32 -17.42
N GLU A 87 3.19 19.52 -18.29
CA GLU A 87 3.30 18.78 -19.56
C GLU A 87 3.33 17.26 -19.34
N VAL A 88 4.09 16.81 -18.33
CA VAL A 88 4.15 15.38 -17.98
C VAL A 88 2.80 14.87 -17.45
N LEU A 89 2.15 15.64 -16.57
CA LEU A 89 0.83 15.26 -16.04
C LEU A 89 -0.23 15.16 -17.12
N ASP A 90 -0.25 16.11 -18.06
CA ASP A 90 -1.22 16.15 -19.15
C ASP A 90 -1.03 15.00 -20.15
N GLY A 91 0.25 14.62 -20.40
CA GLY A 91 0.59 13.51 -21.28
C GLY A 91 0.39 12.14 -20.65
N PHE A 92 0.77 11.97 -19.40
CA PHE A 92 0.76 10.67 -18.71
C PHE A 92 -0.56 10.38 -17.98
N ARG A 93 -1.21 11.41 -17.42
CA ARG A 93 -2.45 11.32 -16.63
C ARG A 93 -2.34 10.27 -15.51
N PRO A 94 -1.43 10.42 -14.55
CA PRO A 94 -1.23 9.44 -13.50
C PRO A 94 -2.45 9.31 -12.60
N HIS A 95 -2.67 8.11 -12.05
CA HIS A 95 -3.71 7.88 -11.04
C HIS A 95 -3.25 8.31 -9.64
N VAL A 96 -1.93 8.38 -9.43
CA VAL A 96 -1.30 8.82 -8.19
C VAL A 96 0.08 9.42 -8.47
N ILE A 97 0.41 10.49 -7.74
CA ILE A 97 1.75 11.05 -7.68
C ILE A 97 2.38 10.58 -6.37
N HIS A 98 3.57 9.96 -6.44
CA HIS A 98 4.34 9.61 -5.26
C HIS A 98 5.62 10.44 -5.19
N VAL A 99 5.70 11.31 -4.21
CA VAL A 99 6.84 12.21 -3.99
C VAL A 99 7.81 11.57 -3.00
N GLY A 100 9.04 11.33 -3.44
CA GLY A 100 10.14 10.96 -2.57
C GLY A 100 10.82 12.21 -1.98
N HIS A 101 11.20 13.17 -2.81
CA HIS A 101 11.87 14.39 -2.32
C HIS A 101 11.78 15.55 -3.32
N LEU A 102 11.68 16.79 -2.80
CA LEU A 102 11.54 18.00 -3.61
C LEU A 102 12.72 18.97 -3.51
N ASN A 103 13.78 18.64 -2.77
CA ASN A 103 14.99 19.47 -2.71
C ASN A 103 15.55 19.68 -4.12
N HIS A 104 15.94 20.91 -4.46
CA HIS A 104 16.37 21.29 -5.82
C HIS A 104 15.33 21.11 -6.94
N LEU A 105 14.10 20.71 -6.62
CA LEU A 105 12.92 20.79 -7.48
C LEU A 105 12.02 21.93 -6.98
N SER A 106 10.77 21.95 -7.43
CA SER A 106 9.78 22.92 -6.98
C SER A 106 8.79 22.27 -5.99
N THR A 107 8.57 22.91 -4.85
CA THR A 107 7.52 22.48 -3.89
C THR A 107 6.12 22.74 -4.42
N SER A 108 5.94 23.69 -5.36
CA SER A 108 4.67 23.99 -6.02
C SER A 108 4.16 22.85 -6.90
N LEU A 109 4.98 21.84 -7.21
CA LEU A 109 4.53 20.61 -7.90
C LEU A 109 3.33 19.94 -7.19
N LEU A 110 3.23 20.09 -5.86
CA LEU A 110 2.12 19.55 -5.09
C LEU A 110 0.80 20.26 -5.40
N GLU A 111 0.83 21.57 -5.52
CA GLU A 111 -0.34 22.37 -5.92
C GLU A 111 -0.75 22.08 -7.37
N VAL A 112 0.23 21.93 -8.28
CA VAL A 112 -0.01 21.57 -9.68
C VAL A 112 -0.70 20.22 -9.81
N GLY A 113 -0.25 19.21 -9.06
CA GLY A 113 -0.88 17.88 -9.01
C GLY A 113 -2.29 17.92 -8.42
N ALA A 114 -2.46 18.62 -7.30
CA ALA A 114 -3.74 18.77 -6.61
C ALA A 114 -4.78 19.52 -7.46
N ALA A 115 -4.38 20.56 -8.21
CA ALA A 115 -5.27 21.29 -9.11
C ALA A 115 -5.85 20.39 -10.22
N ARG A 116 -5.10 19.37 -10.65
CA ARG A 116 -5.58 18.34 -11.59
C ARG A 116 -6.38 17.22 -10.92
N GLY A 117 -6.52 17.29 -9.61
CA GLY A 117 -7.27 16.32 -8.83
C GLY A 117 -6.60 14.95 -8.74
N ILE A 118 -5.29 14.92 -8.82
CA ILE A 118 -4.50 13.71 -8.68
C ILE A 118 -4.11 13.55 -7.21
N PRO A 119 -4.37 12.40 -6.58
CA PRO A 119 -3.96 12.16 -5.20
C PRO A 119 -2.44 12.10 -5.07
N ILE A 120 -1.93 12.62 -3.95
CA ILE A 120 -0.49 12.74 -3.70
C ILE A 120 -0.11 11.95 -2.45
N VAL A 121 0.86 11.04 -2.61
CA VAL A 121 1.52 10.31 -1.53
C VAL A 121 2.94 10.87 -1.38
N PHE A 122 3.43 11.04 -0.16
CA PHE A 122 4.76 11.60 0.11
C PHE A 122 5.54 10.72 1.08
N THR A 123 6.68 10.16 0.65
CA THR A 123 7.60 9.46 1.55
C THR A 123 8.58 10.44 2.17
N LEU A 124 8.63 10.46 3.50
CA LEU A 124 9.52 11.31 4.29
C LEU A 124 10.90 10.64 4.41
N HIS A 125 11.93 11.22 3.78
CA HIS A 125 13.28 10.65 3.84
C HIS A 125 14.20 11.34 4.85
N ASP A 126 13.90 12.59 5.20
CA ASP A 126 14.67 13.42 6.12
C ASP A 126 13.80 14.52 6.74
N TYR A 127 14.43 15.54 7.32
CA TYR A 127 13.72 16.66 7.94
C TYR A 127 13.58 17.88 7.03
N TRP A 128 13.78 17.79 5.72
CA TRP A 128 13.83 18.94 4.82
C TRP A 128 12.54 19.78 4.83
N LEU A 129 11.39 19.19 5.09
CA LEU A 129 10.12 19.91 5.24
C LEU A 129 10.08 20.76 6.52
N MET A 130 10.76 20.33 7.60
CA MET A 130 10.82 21.02 8.88
C MET A 130 12.07 21.89 9.04
N CYS A 131 13.15 21.52 8.40
CA CYS A 131 14.44 22.18 8.47
C CYS A 131 14.91 22.56 7.06
N PRO A 132 15.12 23.85 6.75
CA PRO A 132 15.56 24.27 5.42
C PRO A 132 16.84 23.59 4.92
N ARG A 133 17.65 23.04 5.84
CA ARG A 133 18.88 22.28 5.52
C ARG A 133 18.72 20.76 5.60
N GLY A 134 17.58 20.27 6.05
CA GLY A 134 17.19 18.85 6.02
C GLY A 134 17.73 17.99 7.15
N GLN A 135 18.67 18.43 7.99
CA GLN A 135 19.38 17.56 8.91
C GLN A 135 19.34 17.98 10.40
N PHE A 136 18.72 19.13 10.75
CA PHE A 136 18.77 19.73 12.07
C PHE A 136 20.22 19.87 12.61
N MET A 137 21.12 20.32 11.73
CA MET A 137 22.51 20.64 12.07
C MET A 137 22.82 22.08 11.70
N GLN A 138 23.49 22.78 12.61
CA GLN A 138 23.93 24.17 12.38
C GLN A 138 25.25 24.16 11.57
N MET A 139 25.26 24.78 10.42
CA MET A 139 26.43 24.78 9.52
C MET A 139 27.54 25.71 9.95
N HIS A 140 27.20 26.81 10.65
CA HIS A 140 28.14 27.81 11.09
C HIS A 140 28.17 27.85 12.63
N SER A 141 29.37 27.81 13.17
CA SER A 141 29.58 27.94 14.60
C SER A 141 29.41 29.39 15.07
N VAL A 142 28.86 29.56 16.29
CA VAL A 142 29.11 30.77 17.05
C VAL A 142 30.57 30.72 17.51
N PRO A 143 31.24 31.87 17.74
CA PRO A 143 32.50 31.88 18.44
C PRO A 143 32.41 31.05 19.72
N GLY A 144 33.25 29.99 19.81
CA GLY A 144 33.27 29.06 20.96
C GLY A 144 32.36 27.82 20.86
N SER A 145 31.61 27.60 19.76
CA SER A 145 30.86 26.35 19.51
C SER A 145 31.48 25.53 18.38
N GLU A 146 31.32 24.21 18.43
CA GLU A 146 31.78 23.34 17.36
C GLU A 146 30.94 23.53 16.07
N PRO A 147 31.58 23.45 14.90
CA PRO A 147 30.85 23.36 13.63
C PRO A 147 29.98 22.11 13.62
N TRP A 148 28.86 22.13 12.87
CA TRP A 148 27.94 21.01 12.74
C TRP A 148 27.27 20.59 14.07
N SER A 149 27.08 21.55 14.98
CA SER A 149 26.35 21.28 16.23
C SER A 149 24.88 20.91 15.97
N ALA A 150 24.29 20.14 16.89
CA ALA A 150 22.88 19.77 16.80
C ALA A 150 21.98 21.01 16.90
N CYS A 151 20.87 20.98 16.15
CA CYS A 151 19.86 22.04 16.14
C CYS A 151 18.59 21.58 16.86
N SER A 152 18.09 22.38 17.77
CA SER A 152 16.87 22.09 18.54
C SER A 152 15.58 22.22 17.74
N GLY A 153 15.59 22.86 16.56
CA GLY A 153 14.42 23.11 15.74
C GLY A 153 14.58 24.31 14.81
N GLN A 154 13.63 24.55 13.92
CA GLN A 154 13.61 25.67 13.02
C GLN A 154 13.23 26.96 13.78
N GLU A 155 13.92 28.04 13.48
CA GLU A 155 13.65 29.41 13.96
C GLU A 155 14.26 30.37 12.96
N ASP A 156 13.49 31.35 12.49
CA ASP A 156 13.84 32.17 11.32
C ASP A 156 15.21 32.85 11.46
N ARG A 157 15.41 33.61 12.55
CA ARG A 157 16.67 34.32 12.80
C ARG A 157 17.83 33.37 13.04
N LYS A 158 17.64 32.32 13.84
CA LYS A 158 18.67 31.31 14.10
C LYS A 158 19.10 30.62 12.80
N CYS A 159 18.13 30.23 11.94
CA CYS A 159 18.44 29.63 10.66
C CYS A 159 19.22 30.57 9.76
N ALA A 160 18.88 31.87 9.70
CA ALA A 160 19.61 32.87 8.96
C ALA A 160 21.07 32.97 9.45
N GLU A 161 21.26 33.16 10.74
CA GLU A 161 22.61 33.34 11.34
C GLU A 161 23.49 32.09 11.32
N ARG A 162 22.88 30.87 11.45
CA ARG A 162 23.62 29.63 11.64
C ARG A 162 23.72 28.77 10.38
N CYS A 163 22.77 28.90 9.46
CA CYS A 163 22.71 28.02 8.29
C CYS A 163 22.87 28.77 6.96
N TYR A 164 22.53 30.08 6.93
CA TYR A 164 22.58 30.88 5.70
C TYR A 164 23.66 31.97 5.74
N ALA A 165 24.45 32.13 6.81
CA ALA A 165 25.49 33.12 6.94
C ALA A 165 26.55 33.09 5.81
N ARG A 166 26.73 31.96 5.15
CA ARG A 166 27.62 31.82 3.97
C ARG A 166 27.16 32.63 2.77
N TYR A 167 25.92 33.08 2.75
CA TYR A 167 25.35 33.88 1.66
C TYR A 167 25.28 35.37 2.01
N PHE A 168 25.78 35.76 3.17
CA PHE A 168 25.81 37.17 3.55
C PHE A 168 26.71 37.95 2.58
N SER A 169 26.19 39.12 2.14
CA SER A 169 26.75 39.88 1.02
C SER A 169 27.91 40.77 1.39
N GLY A 170 28.09 41.09 2.69
CA GLY A 170 29.03 42.12 3.10
C GLY A 170 29.70 41.91 4.45
N GLY A 171 30.34 43.00 4.91
CA GLY A 171 31.03 43.04 6.19
C GLY A 171 30.10 43.19 7.40
N PRO A 172 30.67 43.49 8.59
CA PRO A 172 29.90 43.64 9.83
C PRO A 172 28.76 44.68 9.74
N GLU A 173 28.91 45.68 8.87
CA GLU A 173 27.97 46.81 8.70
C GLU A 173 26.64 46.39 8.05
N THR A 174 26.66 45.38 7.17
CA THR A 174 25.45 44.85 6.47
C THR A 174 24.86 43.63 7.16
N ARG A 175 25.50 43.12 8.20
CA ARG A 175 25.12 41.86 8.85
C ARG A 175 23.65 41.81 9.28
N GLU A 176 23.12 42.86 9.90
CA GLU A 176 21.72 42.88 10.35
C GLU A 176 20.75 42.91 9.14
N GLN A 177 21.11 43.53 8.04
CA GLN A 177 20.32 43.51 6.80
C GLN A 177 20.31 42.10 6.20
N ASP A 178 21.45 41.44 6.13
CA ASP A 178 21.57 40.07 5.66
C ASP A 178 20.77 39.10 6.56
N VAL A 179 20.88 39.25 7.88
CA VAL A 179 20.08 38.45 8.84
C VAL A 179 18.60 38.69 8.65
N ALA A 180 18.16 39.92 8.49
CA ALA A 180 16.74 40.24 8.26
C ALA A 180 16.25 39.63 6.94
N HIS A 181 17.01 39.77 5.84
CA HIS A 181 16.68 39.18 4.55
C HIS A 181 16.53 37.65 4.63
N TRP A 182 17.52 36.97 5.16
CA TRP A 182 17.50 35.50 5.26
C TRP A 182 16.49 34.98 6.30
N SER A 183 16.19 35.73 7.34
CA SER A 183 15.10 35.39 8.28
C SER A 183 13.76 35.44 7.59
N GLN A 184 13.51 36.49 6.77
CA GLN A 184 12.29 36.58 5.97
C GLN A 184 12.21 35.44 4.94
N TRP A 185 13.29 35.15 4.23
CA TRP A 185 13.35 34.03 3.28
C TRP A 185 13.02 32.68 3.93
N VAL A 186 13.57 32.41 5.13
CA VAL A 186 13.27 31.19 5.88
C VAL A 186 11.78 31.13 6.25
N ARG A 187 11.22 32.23 6.74
CA ARG A 187 9.81 32.34 7.08
C ARG A 187 8.92 32.04 5.88
N ASP A 188 9.15 32.72 4.78
CA ASP A 188 8.37 32.56 3.54
C ASP A 188 8.43 31.12 3.03
N ARG A 189 9.60 30.51 3.07
CA ARG A 189 9.78 29.09 2.73
C ARG A 189 8.96 28.18 3.64
N MET A 190 9.04 28.37 4.94
CA MET A 190 8.36 27.48 5.89
C MET A 190 6.84 27.63 5.81
N GLU A 191 6.34 28.83 5.61
CA GLU A 191 4.90 29.07 5.39
C GLU A 191 4.43 28.45 4.08
N HIS A 192 5.21 28.60 3.01
CA HIS A 192 4.90 27.98 1.73
C HIS A 192 4.91 26.46 1.82
N VAL A 193 5.93 25.84 2.42
CA VAL A 193 6.02 24.39 2.58
C VAL A 193 4.79 23.86 3.36
N ARG A 194 4.37 24.53 4.46
CA ARG A 194 3.19 24.11 5.21
C ARG A 194 1.93 24.11 4.35
N ARG A 195 1.71 25.17 3.55
CA ARG A 195 0.57 25.22 2.61
C ARG A 195 0.62 24.11 1.58
N MET A 196 1.79 23.86 1.01
CA MET A 196 1.97 22.78 0.01
C MET A 196 1.69 21.39 0.60
N MET A 197 2.04 21.16 1.86
CA MET A 197 1.76 19.88 2.54
C MET A 197 0.26 19.61 2.75
N GLU A 198 -0.59 20.62 2.72
CA GLU A 198 -2.05 20.45 2.80
C GLU A 198 -2.59 19.65 1.59
N HIS A 199 -1.92 19.76 0.43
CA HIS A 199 -2.27 19.05 -0.79
C HIS A 199 -1.90 17.54 -0.76
N VAL A 200 -1.09 17.11 0.20
CA VAL A 200 -0.71 15.71 0.33
C VAL A 200 -1.83 14.91 0.99
N ASP A 201 -2.23 13.82 0.36
CA ASP A 201 -3.27 12.93 0.86
C ASP A 201 -2.76 11.97 1.92
N LEU A 202 -1.53 11.45 1.75
CA LEU A 202 -0.93 10.47 2.65
C LEU A 202 0.59 10.63 2.73
N PHE A 203 1.13 10.60 3.95
CA PHE A 203 2.56 10.57 4.21
C PHE A 203 3.01 9.18 4.65
N ILE A 204 4.16 8.75 4.16
CA ILE A 204 4.82 7.50 4.56
C ILE A 204 6.11 7.88 5.29
N ALA A 205 6.28 7.40 6.51
CA ALA A 205 7.51 7.56 7.29
C ALA A 205 8.22 6.21 7.44
N PRO A 206 9.48 6.07 7.01
CA PRO A 206 10.20 4.80 7.05
C PRO A 206 10.76 4.46 8.45
N SER A 207 10.58 5.32 9.45
CA SER A 207 10.84 5.01 10.85
C SER A 207 9.77 5.59 11.75
N ARG A 208 9.52 4.96 12.89
CA ARG A 208 8.59 5.45 13.91
C ARG A 208 9.09 6.77 14.50
N TYR A 209 10.39 6.87 14.72
CA TYR A 209 11.03 8.09 15.19
C TYR A 209 10.72 9.29 14.27
N LEU A 210 10.85 9.13 12.96
CA LEU A 210 10.55 10.20 12.01
C LEU A 210 9.07 10.54 12.01
N LEU A 211 8.18 9.54 12.04
CA LEU A 211 6.74 9.72 12.11
C LEU A 211 6.36 10.57 13.34
N GLU A 212 6.84 10.18 14.52
CA GLU A 212 6.60 10.90 15.78
C GLU A 212 7.13 12.34 15.74
N ARG A 213 8.33 12.54 15.14
CA ARG A 213 8.92 13.88 14.96
C ARG A 213 8.04 14.77 14.08
N PHE A 214 7.54 14.26 12.95
CA PHE A 214 6.66 15.03 12.08
C PHE A 214 5.30 15.31 12.72
N GLN A 215 4.73 14.38 13.44
CA GLN A 215 3.48 14.59 14.18
C GLN A 215 3.64 15.64 15.27
N ARG A 216 4.71 15.56 16.09
CA ARG A 216 4.94 16.45 17.21
C ARG A 216 5.44 17.84 16.80
N ASP A 217 6.44 17.92 15.92
CA ASP A 217 7.18 19.15 15.63
C ASP A 217 6.65 19.89 14.42
N PHE A 218 6.05 19.19 13.46
CA PHE A 218 5.45 19.78 12.26
C PHE A 218 3.93 19.87 12.31
N GLY A 219 3.28 19.14 13.21
CA GLY A 219 1.83 19.09 13.34
C GLY A 219 1.15 18.21 12.28
N LEU A 220 1.86 17.21 11.75
CA LEU A 220 1.30 16.32 10.75
C LEU A 220 0.14 15.50 11.34
N PRO A 221 -1.08 15.54 10.74
CA PRO A 221 -2.23 14.81 11.24
C PRO A 221 -2.02 13.30 11.23
N ALA A 222 -2.33 12.63 12.34
CA ALA A 222 -2.11 11.19 12.50
C ALA A 222 -2.87 10.34 11.45
N ASN A 223 -4.05 10.79 11.02
CA ASN A 223 -4.84 10.10 9.99
C ASN A 223 -4.26 10.24 8.56
N LYS A 224 -3.34 11.20 8.34
CA LYS A 224 -2.64 11.39 7.06
C LYS A 224 -1.24 10.79 7.04
N ALA A 225 -0.78 10.12 8.09
CA ALA A 225 0.57 9.60 8.17
C ALA A 225 0.61 8.14 8.61
N VAL A 226 1.46 7.35 7.97
CA VAL A 226 1.64 5.94 8.27
C VAL A 226 3.13 5.61 8.39
N TYR A 227 3.44 4.64 9.25
CA TYR A 227 4.73 4.00 9.28
C TYR A 227 4.78 2.87 8.25
N LEU A 228 5.79 2.88 7.40
CA LEU A 228 6.14 1.77 6.53
C LEU A 228 7.64 1.81 6.27
N ASP A 229 8.36 0.80 6.76
CA ASP A 229 9.81 0.69 6.56
C ASP A 229 10.15 0.40 5.09
N TYR A 230 11.41 0.60 4.72
CA TYR A 230 11.90 0.35 3.37
C TYR A 230 11.87 -1.14 3.00
N GLY A 231 11.76 -1.41 1.71
CA GLY A 231 11.90 -2.74 1.14
C GLY A 231 13.27 -2.96 0.53
N PHE A 232 13.77 -4.20 0.62
CA PHE A 232 15.10 -4.57 0.15
C PHE A 232 15.07 -5.80 -0.74
N ASP A 233 16.02 -5.90 -1.66
CA ASP A 233 16.29 -7.13 -2.40
C ASP A 233 17.03 -8.11 -1.48
N LEU A 234 16.28 -9.07 -0.95
CA LEU A 234 16.82 -10.03 0.02
C LEU A 234 17.84 -10.96 -0.60
N GLU A 235 17.67 -11.36 -1.86
CA GLU A 235 18.57 -12.28 -2.53
C GLU A 235 19.95 -11.64 -2.78
N ARG A 236 19.96 -10.38 -3.18
CA ARG A 236 21.20 -9.59 -3.32
C ARG A 236 21.99 -9.50 -2.02
N LEU A 237 21.31 -9.42 -0.88
CA LEU A 237 21.95 -9.23 0.44
C LEU A 237 22.25 -10.55 1.16
N ARG A 238 21.83 -11.69 0.62
CA ARG A 238 22.19 -13.04 1.12
C ARG A 238 23.56 -13.48 0.64
N HIS A 239 23.96 -14.64 1.07
CA HIS A 239 25.19 -15.33 0.61
C HIS A 239 26.52 -14.64 0.98
N ARG A 240 26.50 -13.80 2.05
CA ARG A 240 27.76 -13.29 2.60
C ARG A 240 28.72 -14.43 2.92
N GLN A 241 29.92 -14.33 2.38
CA GLN A 241 31.03 -15.26 2.64
C GLN A 241 32.16 -14.45 3.25
N ARG A 242 32.25 -14.46 4.58
CA ARG A 242 33.30 -13.72 5.27
C ARG A 242 34.68 -14.26 4.89
N THR A 243 35.52 -13.42 4.34
CA THR A 243 36.94 -13.72 4.15
C THR A 243 37.67 -13.55 5.47
N PRO A 244 38.15 -14.61 6.12
CA PRO A 244 38.82 -14.51 7.41
C PRO A 244 40.07 -13.63 7.32
N GLU A 245 40.20 -12.69 8.24
CA GLU A 245 41.41 -11.89 8.47
C GLU A 245 41.86 -12.09 9.93
N PRO A 246 43.19 -11.96 10.24
CA PRO A 246 43.68 -12.09 11.59
C PRO A 246 43.24 -10.96 12.50
N ASP A 247 42.85 -9.82 11.93
CA ASP A 247 42.39 -8.63 12.59
C ASP A 247 40.86 -8.51 12.50
N VAL A 248 40.23 -7.91 13.52
CA VAL A 248 38.82 -7.52 13.44
C VAL A 248 38.69 -6.32 12.50
N VAL A 249 37.87 -6.48 11.46
CA VAL A 249 37.71 -5.49 10.41
C VAL A 249 36.42 -4.71 10.58
N PHE A 250 36.54 -3.42 10.87
CA PHE A 250 35.42 -2.47 10.90
C PHE A 250 35.23 -1.83 9.52
N GLY A 251 33.99 -1.78 9.04
CA GLY A 251 33.65 -1.15 7.77
C GLY A 251 32.83 0.13 7.97
N TYR A 252 33.11 1.14 7.17
CA TYR A 252 32.27 2.32 7.01
C TYR A 252 31.82 2.42 5.58
N ILE A 253 30.54 2.75 5.37
CA ILE A 253 29.92 2.96 4.05
C ILE A 253 29.19 4.29 4.03
N GLY A 254 29.53 5.18 3.10
CA GLY A 254 28.78 6.42 2.90
C GLY A 254 29.59 7.55 2.32
N THR A 255 28.89 8.60 1.86
CA THR A 255 29.53 9.82 1.34
C THR A 255 30.38 10.50 2.42
N HIS A 256 31.54 10.99 2.04
CA HIS A 256 32.50 11.66 2.96
C HIS A 256 32.05 13.10 3.26
N ILE A 257 30.97 13.26 4.04
CA ILE A 257 30.46 14.55 4.51
C ILE A 257 30.47 14.64 6.04
N PRO A 258 30.53 15.83 6.62
CA PRO A 258 30.60 16.01 8.09
C PRO A 258 29.47 15.30 8.84
N ALA A 259 28.25 15.38 8.33
CA ALA A 259 27.07 14.79 8.95
C ALA A 259 27.20 13.28 9.21
N LYS A 260 27.97 12.56 8.39
CA LYS A 260 28.19 11.11 8.49
C LYS A 260 29.22 10.71 9.56
N GLY A 261 29.89 11.66 10.23
CA GLY A 261 30.67 11.43 11.43
C GLY A 261 31.97 10.62 11.25
N ILE A 262 32.54 10.55 10.04
CA ILE A 262 33.79 9.80 9.77
C ILE A 262 34.93 10.29 10.65
N HIS A 263 35.01 11.59 10.94
CA HIS A 263 36.00 12.18 11.84
C HIS A 263 35.91 11.61 13.25
N HIS A 264 34.72 11.37 13.79
CA HIS A 264 34.52 10.69 15.06
C HIS A 264 34.96 9.22 14.99
N LEU A 265 34.70 8.54 13.90
CA LEU A 265 35.13 7.16 13.67
C LEU A 265 36.68 7.06 13.67
N ILE A 266 37.36 7.97 12.96
CA ILE A 266 38.81 8.01 12.94
C ILE A 266 39.38 8.27 14.34
N GLN A 267 38.82 9.25 15.06
CA GLN A 267 39.23 9.54 16.45
C GLN A 267 39.04 8.35 17.39
N ALA A 268 37.89 7.66 17.26
CA ALA A 268 37.58 6.46 18.04
C ALA A 268 38.56 5.33 17.70
N PHE A 269 38.79 5.08 16.40
CA PHE A 269 39.71 4.02 15.99
C PHE A 269 41.13 4.21 16.46
N GLY A 270 41.61 5.46 16.61
CA GLY A 270 42.90 5.79 17.20
C GLY A 270 43.03 5.39 18.68
N GLN A 271 41.95 5.11 19.38
CA GLN A 271 41.93 4.67 20.77
C GLN A 271 41.78 3.13 20.88
N VAL A 272 41.43 2.44 19.81
CA VAL A 272 41.25 0.97 19.77
C VAL A 272 42.61 0.26 19.83
N ARG A 273 42.73 -0.64 20.78
CA ARG A 273 43.94 -1.45 21.02
C ARG A 273 43.76 -2.87 20.46
N GLY A 274 44.88 -3.51 20.10
CA GLY A 274 44.87 -4.89 19.61
C GLY A 274 44.77 -4.97 18.11
N LYS A 275 44.41 -6.18 17.61
CA LYS A 275 44.35 -6.48 16.17
C LYS A 275 43.05 -5.99 15.56
N ALA A 276 43.06 -4.82 14.98
CA ALA A 276 41.90 -4.21 14.32
C ALA A 276 42.29 -3.45 13.07
N ARG A 277 41.43 -3.41 12.08
CA ARG A 277 41.53 -2.61 10.84
C ARG A 277 40.26 -1.82 10.60
N LEU A 278 40.40 -0.67 9.95
CA LEU A 278 39.26 0.18 9.54
C LEU A 278 39.31 0.34 8.02
N LYS A 279 38.24 -0.12 7.34
CA LYS A 279 38.04 0.03 5.92
C LYS A 279 36.94 1.08 5.67
N ILE A 280 37.23 2.08 4.84
CA ILE A 280 36.33 3.21 4.55
C ILE A 280 35.98 3.23 3.08
N TRP A 281 34.73 2.93 2.73
CA TRP A 281 34.16 3.01 1.39
C TRP A 281 33.28 4.26 1.24
N GLY A 282 33.19 4.79 0.04
CA GLY A 282 32.18 5.78 -0.30
C GLY A 282 32.70 6.94 -1.16
N ARG A 283 31.75 7.81 -1.51
CA ARG A 283 32.00 8.92 -2.44
C ARG A 283 32.84 10.02 -1.78
N PRO A 284 34.02 10.33 -2.33
CA PRO A 284 34.85 11.42 -1.82
C PRO A 284 34.21 12.80 -2.07
N ARG A 285 34.53 13.75 -1.21
CA ARG A 285 34.07 15.15 -1.27
C ARG A 285 35.25 16.11 -1.14
N GLY A 286 36.09 16.12 -2.17
CA GLY A 286 37.19 17.08 -2.35
C GLY A 286 38.03 17.28 -1.08
N GLU A 287 38.23 18.54 -0.68
CA GLU A 287 39.02 18.93 0.47
C GLU A 287 38.64 18.28 1.78
N HIS A 288 37.34 18.04 2.02
CA HIS A 288 36.87 17.36 3.25
C HIS A 288 37.43 15.94 3.34
N THR A 289 37.44 15.19 2.25
CA THR A 289 38.01 13.83 2.21
C THR A 289 39.53 13.88 2.50
N GLU A 290 40.23 14.83 1.97
CA GLU A 290 41.69 14.99 2.23
C GLU A 290 41.96 15.37 3.69
N THR A 291 41.09 16.16 4.30
CA THR A 291 41.14 16.46 5.75
C THR A 291 40.95 15.17 6.58
N LEU A 292 39.98 14.33 6.24
CA LEU A 292 39.77 13.05 6.91
C LEU A 292 40.98 12.10 6.76
N LYS A 293 41.56 12.04 5.57
CA LYS A 293 42.78 11.25 5.33
C LYS A 293 43.98 11.79 6.13
N ALA A 294 44.11 13.12 6.24
CA ALA A 294 45.15 13.73 7.08
C ALA A 294 44.97 13.39 8.55
N MET A 295 43.72 13.41 9.08
CA MET A 295 43.42 12.96 10.43
C MET A 295 43.81 11.49 10.66
N ALA A 296 43.48 10.60 9.69
CA ALA A 296 43.84 9.19 9.78
C ALA A 296 45.37 8.99 9.81
N ARG A 297 46.11 9.72 8.96
CA ARG A 297 47.58 9.69 8.97
C ARG A 297 48.23 10.20 10.27
N ALA A 298 47.54 11.07 10.99
CA ALA A 298 48.00 11.64 12.26
C ALA A 298 47.66 10.78 13.49
N LEU A 299 47.04 9.62 13.31
CA LEU A 299 46.74 8.70 14.40
C LEU A 299 48.02 8.19 15.06
N PRO A 300 47.99 7.96 16.41
CA PRO A 300 49.17 7.54 17.16
C PRO A 300 49.57 6.07 16.86
N GLY A 301 50.86 5.77 16.96
CA GLY A 301 51.41 4.43 16.81
C GLY A 301 51.19 3.85 15.42
N ASP A 302 50.79 2.58 15.37
CA ASP A 302 50.48 1.84 14.11
C ASP A 302 49.04 2.04 13.60
N ALA A 303 48.21 2.77 14.35
CA ALA A 303 46.80 2.97 13.99
C ALA A 303 46.62 3.61 12.65
N SER A 304 47.52 4.53 12.23
CA SER A 304 47.50 5.18 10.93
C SER A 304 47.68 4.21 9.75
N THR A 305 48.41 3.11 9.91
CA THR A 305 48.65 2.10 8.89
C THR A 305 47.52 1.08 8.78
N ARG A 306 46.61 1.08 9.75
CA ARG A 306 45.46 0.17 9.83
C ARG A 306 44.15 0.76 9.27
N VAL A 307 44.19 2.01 8.74
CA VAL A 307 43.06 2.66 8.08
C VAL A 307 43.25 2.58 6.58
N GLU A 308 42.32 1.92 5.91
CA GLU A 308 42.30 1.70 4.48
C GLU A 308 41.16 2.49 3.81
N TRP A 309 41.47 3.26 2.75
CA TRP A 309 40.51 4.01 1.95
C TRP A 309 40.24 3.29 0.65
N LEU A 310 38.99 2.92 0.44
CA LEU A 310 38.54 2.09 -0.67
C LEU A 310 37.68 2.92 -1.64
N PRO A 311 37.62 2.55 -2.93
CA PRO A 311 36.81 3.24 -3.91
C PRO A 311 35.31 3.11 -3.60
N GLU A 312 34.51 3.91 -4.30
CA GLU A 312 33.07 3.76 -4.32
C GLU A 312 32.72 2.38 -4.96
N TYR A 313 31.76 1.68 -4.38
CA TYR A 313 31.27 0.40 -4.90
C TYR A 313 29.91 0.58 -5.58
N ARG A 314 29.52 -0.35 -6.43
CA ARG A 314 28.16 -0.40 -6.96
C ARG A 314 27.23 -1.04 -5.93
N ASN A 315 26.02 -0.49 -5.77
CA ASN A 315 25.07 -1.01 -4.77
C ASN A 315 24.72 -2.50 -4.98
N ALA A 316 24.72 -2.97 -6.24
CA ALA A 316 24.52 -4.37 -6.57
C ALA A 316 25.62 -5.29 -6.00
N ASP A 317 26.83 -4.76 -5.82
CA ASP A 317 28.03 -5.52 -5.45
C ASP A 317 28.40 -5.34 -3.96
N ILE A 318 27.50 -4.79 -3.13
CA ILE A 318 27.77 -4.49 -1.70
C ILE A 318 28.20 -5.71 -0.89
N VAL A 319 27.68 -6.90 -1.21
CA VAL A 319 28.06 -8.14 -0.49
C VAL A 319 29.48 -8.56 -0.86
N PRO A 320 29.84 -8.79 -2.13
CA PRO A 320 31.20 -9.20 -2.50
C PRO A 320 32.25 -8.12 -2.20
N ASP A 321 31.93 -6.83 -2.44
CA ASP A 321 32.91 -5.76 -2.34
C ASP A 321 33.09 -5.23 -0.92
N VAL A 322 32.08 -5.35 -0.05
CA VAL A 322 32.11 -4.78 1.29
C VAL A 322 31.84 -5.82 2.38
N PHE A 323 30.66 -6.45 2.40
CA PHE A 323 30.24 -7.26 3.54
C PHE A 323 31.06 -8.54 3.71
N ASN A 324 31.65 -9.09 2.65
CA ASN A 324 32.58 -10.21 2.72
C ASN A 324 33.92 -9.85 3.40
N HIS A 325 34.25 -8.56 3.50
CA HIS A 325 35.54 -8.05 3.96
C HIS A 325 35.49 -7.35 5.32
N VAL A 326 34.36 -7.42 6.06
CA VAL A 326 34.21 -6.76 7.36
C VAL A 326 33.58 -7.69 8.40
N ASP A 327 33.89 -7.45 9.66
CA ASP A 327 33.28 -8.14 10.80
C ASP A 327 32.10 -7.35 11.39
N ALA A 328 32.15 -6.02 11.31
CA ALA A 328 31.06 -5.13 11.72
C ALA A 328 31.02 -3.87 10.85
N ILE A 329 29.83 -3.34 10.63
CA ILE A 329 29.63 -2.02 10.01
C ILE A 329 29.48 -0.97 11.12
N VAL A 330 30.14 0.18 10.94
CA VAL A 330 30.04 1.32 11.85
C VAL A 330 29.27 2.45 11.17
N VAL A 331 28.21 2.94 11.83
CA VAL A 331 27.39 4.06 11.37
C VAL A 331 27.54 5.20 12.39
N PRO A 332 28.59 6.05 12.27
CA PRO A 332 28.96 7.03 13.27
C PRO A 332 28.31 8.40 13.05
N SER A 333 27.17 8.45 12.36
CA SER A 333 26.49 9.70 11.96
C SER A 333 26.29 10.64 13.15
N ILE A 334 26.70 11.90 12.98
CA ILE A 334 26.54 12.96 13.96
C ILE A 334 25.22 13.73 13.84
N TRP A 335 24.47 13.55 12.76
CA TRP A 335 23.08 13.95 12.66
C TRP A 335 22.16 12.79 13.06
N VAL A 336 20.97 13.11 13.48
CA VAL A 336 19.98 12.11 13.88
C VAL A 336 19.35 11.52 12.63
N GLU A 337 19.87 10.38 12.20
CA GLU A 337 19.39 9.67 11.00
C GLU A 337 17.95 9.19 11.18
N ASN A 338 17.27 9.04 10.06
CA ASN A 338 15.92 8.51 9.99
C ASN A 338 15.93 6.97 9.94
N SER A 339 16.21 6.40 8.78
CA SER A 339 16.29 4.96 8.54
C SER A 339 17.45 4.67 7.59
N PRO A 340 18.69 4.56 8.08
CA PRO A 340 19.85 4.36 7.23
C PRO A 340 19.79 3.00 6.51
N LEU A 341 19.76 3.01 5.18
CA LEU A 341 19.69 1.77 4.38
C LEU A 341 20.80 0.79 4.73
N VAL A 342 22.02 1.30 4.99
CA VAL A 342 23.18 0.48 5.34
C VAL A 342 22.99 -0.37 6.59
N ILE A 343 22.18 0.09 7.57
CA ILE A 343 21.85 -0.71 8.76
C ILE A 343 21.04 -1.93 8.37
N HIS A 344 20.01 -1.74 7.56
CA HIS A 344 19.16 -2.83 7.08
C HIS A 344 19.95 -3.81 6.20
N GLU A 345 20.75 -3.29 5.29
CA GLU A 345 21.58 -4.08 4.38
C GLU A 345 22.61 -4.95 5.16
N ALA A 346 23.26 -4.35 6.16
CA ALA A 346 24.20 -5.08 7.04
C ALA A 346 23.49 -6.17 7.86
N LEU A 347 22.35 -5.85 8.47
CA LEU A 347 21.57 -6.82 9.25
C LEU A 347 21.06 -7.96 8.37
N GLN A 348 20.63 -7.68 7.14
CA GLN A 348 20.24 -8.71 6.18
C GLN A 348 21.40 -9.61 5.80
N ALA A 349 22.58 -9.03 5.61
CA ALA A 349 23.81 -9.78 5.32
C ALA A 349 24.41 -10.47 6.57
N ARG A 350 23.73 -10.39 7.73
CA ARG A 350 24.22 -10.95 9.01
C ARG A 350 25.55 -10.32 9.47
N VAL A 351 25.73 -9.03 9.20
CA VAL A 351 26.82 -8.21 9.71
C VAL A 351 26.29 -7.37 10.87
N PRO A 352 26.87 -7.45 12.08
CA PRO A 352 26.44 -6.62 13.19
C PRO A 352 26.77 -5.14 12.93
N VAL A 353 25.98 -4.26 13.54
CA VAL A 353 26.12 -2.82 13.36
C VAL A 353 26.52 -2.16 14.68
N ILE A 354 27.53 -1.29 14.62
CA ILE A 354 27.87 -0.35 15.68
C ILE A 354 27.29 1.01 15.29
N THR A 355 26.34 1.54 16.05
CA THR A 355 25.69 2.82 15.70
C THR A 355 25.35 3.64 16.93
N ALA A 356 25.02 4.94 16.72
CA ALA A 356 24.68 5.84 17.78
C ALA A 356 23.29 5.52 18.41
N ASP A 357 23.16 5.67 19.72
CA ASP A 357 21.88 5.61 20.45
C ASP A 357 21.06 6.88 20.16
N ALA A 358 20.62 7.04 18.91
CA ALA A 358 19.89 8.23 18.47
C ALA A 358 18.98 7.96 17.28
N GLY A 359 17.80 8.59 17.28
CA GLY A 359 16.88 8.62 16.16
C GLY A 359 16.45 7.26 15.64
N GLY A 360 16.28 7.14 14.33
CA GLY A 360 15.92 5.89 13.68
C GLY A 360 17.01 4.83 13.72
N MET A 361 18.28 5.20 13.98
CA MET A 361 19.37 4.22 14.10
C MET A 361 19.11 3.22 15.22
N ARG A 362 18.68 3.70 16.40
CA ARG A 362 18.38 2.85 17.56
C ARG A 362 17.11 1.99 17.39
N GLU A 363 16.26 2.28 16.43
CA GLU A 363 15.07 1.44 16.18
C GLU A 363 15.44 0.05 15.65
N TYR A 364 16.53 -0.04 14.89
CA TYR A 364 16.94 -1.26 14.20
C TYR A 364 18.06 -2.01 14.90
N VAL A 365 18.81 -1.32 15.78
CA VAL A 365 19.92 -1.90 16.53
C VAL A 365 19.60 -1.89 18.01
N ARG A 366 19.59 -3.06 18.63
CA ARG A 366 19.48 -3.23 20.08
C ARG A 366 20.81 -3.68 20.64
N ASP A 367 21.26 -2.95 21.65
CA ASP A 367 22.56 -3.16 22.28
C ASP A 367 22.73 -4.58 22.83
N GLY A 368 23.81 -5.26 22.43
CA GLY A 368 24.11 -6.64 22.82
C GLY A 368 23.27 -7.74 22.18
N GLU A 369 22.24 -7.41 21.33
CA GLU A 369 21.41 -8.39 20.66
C GLU A 369 21.79 -8.57 19.17
N ASN A 370 21.76 -7.51 18.35
CA ASN A 370 22.11 -7.54 16.93
C ASN A 370 23.16 -6.50 16.53
N GLY A 371 23.69 -5.76 17.49
CA GLY A 371 24.71 -4.74 17.33
C GLY A 371 25.13 -4.14 18.65
N VAL A 372 25.87 -3.04 18.59
CA VAL A 372 26.35 -2.29 19.77
C VAL A 372 25.98 -0.82 19.61
N LEU A 373 25.41 -0.23 20.65
CA LEU A 373 25.08 1.20 20.69
C LEU A 373 26.18 2.00 21.41
N PHE A 374 26.47 3.18 20.90
CA PHE A 374 27.36 4.13 21.56
C PHE A 374 26.65 5.48 21.77
N THR A 375 27.13 6.25 22.76
CA THR A 375 26.60 7.59 23.02
C THR A 375 26.78 8.51 21.82
N HIS A 376 25.68 9.05 21.30
CA HIS A 376 25.68 9.89 20.11
C HIS A 376 26.70 11.03 20.22
N ARG A 377 27.54 11.20 19.19
CA ARG A 377 28.60 12.21 19.09
C ARG A 377 29.76 12.06 20.10
N ASP A 378 29.93 10.90 20.67
CA ASP A 378 31.02 10.60 21.60
C ASP A 378 32.02 9.60 21.00
N PRO A 379 33.18 10.06 20.50
CA PRO A 379 34.23 9.18 19.98
C PRO A 379 34.79 8.20 21.00
N GLY A 380 34.78 8.56 22.29
CA GLY A 380 35.27 7.67 23.38
C GLY A 380 34.31 6.49 23.59
N SER A 381 33.01 6.76 23.64
CA SER A 381 31.97 5.72 23.68
C SER A 381 32.00 4.82 22.42
N LEU A 382 32.24 5.40 21.24
CA LEU A 382 32.40 4.63 19.99
C LEU A 382 33.65 3.74 20.06
N ALA A 383 34.77 4.24 20.59
CA ALA A 383 35.97 3.45 20.76
C ALA A 383 35.74 2.25 21.70
N GLN A 384 35.02 2.44 22.81
CA GLN A 384 34.63 1.35 23.71
C GLN A 384 33.76 0.30 23.01
N ALA A 385 32.77 0.72 22.21
CA ALA A 385 31.94 -0.17 21.44
C ALA A 385 32.74 -1.01 20.41
N MET A 386 33.71 -0.40 19.76
CA MET A 386 34.61 -1.09 18.83
C MET A 386 35.54 -2.05 19.61
N GLN A 387 36.06 -1.64 20.77
CA GLN A 387 36.97 -2.44 21.62
C GLN A 387 36.30 -3.75 22.08
N GLN A 388 35.00 -3.74 22.37
CA GLN A 388 34.27 -4.96 22.77
C GLN A 388 34.36 -6.08 21.70
N LEU A 389 34.32 -5.73 20.42
CA LEU A 389 34.45 -6.70 19.35
C LEU A 389 35.90 -7.18 19.15
N VAL A 390 36.88 -6.30 19.44
CA VAL A 390 38.29 -6.67 19.36
C VAL A 390 38.67 -7.62 20.49
N ASP A 391 38.16 -7.35 21.72
CA ASP A 391 38.42 -8.19 22.92
C ASP A 391 37.70 -9.54 22.86
N ALA A 392 36.57 -9.61 22.11
CA ALA A 392 35.77 -10.81 21.98
C ALA A 392 35.33 -10.98 20.48
N PRO A 393 36.20 -11.46 19.57
CA PRO A 393 35.88 -11.54 18.12
C PRO A 393 34.61 -12.37 17.79
N ASP A 394 34.33 -13.41 18.58
CA ASP A 394 33.12 -14.23 18.43
C ASP A 394 31.82 -13.44 18.67
N LEU A 395 31.94 -12.29 19.37
CA LEU A 395 30.80 -11.41 19.60
C LEU A 395 30.21 -10.90 18.27
N ALA A 396 31.03 -10.57 17.28
CA ALA A 396 30.58 -10.10 15.98
C ALA A 396 29.71 -11.16 15.27
N VAL A 397 30.13 -12.42 15.31
CA VAL A 397 29.37 -13.53 14.73
C VAL A 397 28.02 -13.73 15.44
N ARG A 398 28.05 -13.71 16.77
CA ARG A 398 26.86 -13.90 17.59
C ARG A 398 25.83 -12.78 17.36
N LEU A 399 26.25 -11.52 17.37
CA LEU A 399 25.37 -10.37 17.11
C LEU A 399 24.83 -10.40 15.67
N GLY A 400 25.69 -10.63 14.68
CA GLY A 400 25.29 -10.67 13.27
C GLY A 400 24.29 -11.78 12.98
N SER A 401 24.40 -12.95 13.64
CA SER A 401 23.49 -14.07 13.43
C SER A 401 22.01 -13.74 13.75
N ARG A 402 21.74 -12.74 14.59
CA ARG A 402 20.38 -12.31 14.95
C ARG A 402 19.67 -11.59 13.80
N GLY A 403 20.43 -10.86 12.97
CA GLY A 403 19.88 -10.08 11.87
C GLY A 403 18.89 -9.00 12.33
N HIS A 404 17.82 -8.78 11.58
CA HIS A 404 16.78 -7.81 11.89
C HIS A 404 15.82 -8.35 12.96
N LEU A 405 15.72 -7.69 14.11
CA LEU A 405 15.01 -8.22 15.29
C LEU A 405 13.48 -8.29 15.12
N TRP A 406 12.93 -7.50 14.23
CA TRP A 406 11.48 -7.40 14.01
C TRP A 406 11.00 -8.18 12.81
N GLY A 407 11.93 -8.75 12.04
CA GLY A 407 11.64 -9.53 10.86
C GLY A 407 11.52 -11.04 11.15
N GLU A 408 10.75 -11.72 10.31
CA GLU A 408 10.68 -13.17 10.36
C GLU A 408 12.04 -13.77 10.01
N SER A 409 12.52 -14.71 10.81
CA SER A 409 13.85 -15.33 10.65
C SER A 409 15.03 -14.33 10.66
N GLY A 410 14.86 -13.13 11.19
CA GLY A 410 15.88 -12.08 11.20
C GLY A 410 16.10 -11.38 9.87
N ASP A 411 15.15 -11.50 8.93
CA ASP A 411 15.21 -10.82 7.64
C ASP A 411 14.55 -9.43 7.71
N VAL A 412 15.06 -8.48 6.91
CA VAL A 412 14.41 -7.19 6.67
C VAL A 412 13.20 -7.36 5.74
N GLN A 413 12.37 -6.33 5.58
CA GLN A 413 11.23 -6.37 4.67
C GLN A 413 11.71 -6.55 3.22
N GLY A 414 11.21 -7.59 2.55
CA GLY A 414 11.53 -7.82 1.13
C GLY A 414 10.82 -6.83 0.22
N MET A 415 11.44 -6.49 -0.92
CA MET A 415 10.92 -5.50 -1.88
C MET A 415 9.53 -5.86 -2.39
N GLN A 416 9.23 -7.13 -2.66
CA GLN A 416 7.92 -7.57 -3.13
C GLN A 416 6.81 -7.23 -2.10
N ALA A 417 7.03 -7.55 -0.84
CA ALA A 417 6.08 -7.25 0.24
C ALA A 417 5.93 -5.73 0.47
N HIS A 418 7.03 -4.98 0.32
CA HIS A 418 7.02 -3.53 0.40
C HIS A 418 6.20 -2.90 -0.74
N VAL A 419 6.38 -3.34 -1.97
CA VAL A 419 5.58 -2.90 -3.13
C VAL A 419 4.10 -3.14 -2.90
N GLU A 420 3.71 -4.33 -2.42
CA GLU A 420 2.32 -4.65 -2.10
C GLU A 420 1.74 -3.73 -1.01
N ALA A 421 2.54 -3.39 0.00
CA ALA A 421 2.14 -2.44 1.03
C ALA A 421 1.96 -1.01 0.47
N VAL A 422 2.88 -0.55 -0.38
CA VAL A 422 2.79 0.76 -1.04
C VAL A 422 1.57 0.82 -1.97
N GLU A 423 1.28 -0.23 -2.73
CA GLU A 423 0.07 -0.33 -3.56
C GLU A 423 -1.21 -0.20 -2.75
N ALA A 424 -1.25 -0.83 -1.57
CA ALA A 424 -2.38 -0.70 -0.65
C ALA A 424 -2.56 0.75 -0.15
N LEU A 425 -1.44 1.46 0.11
CA LEU A 425 -1.46 2.87 0.47
C LEU A 425 -1.89 3.77 -0.69
N TYR A 426 -1.49 3.47 -1.93
CA TYR A 426 -2.00 4.18 -3.11
C TYR A 426 -3.51 3.99 -3.25
N ALA A 427 -4.00 2.75 -3.16
CA ALA A 427 -5.43 2.47 -3.22
C ALA A 427 -6.21 3.22 -2.12
N ARG A 428 -5.65 3.33 -0.91
CA ARG A 428 -6.20 4.13 0.19
C ARG A 428 -6.24 5.61 -0.17
N ALA A 429 -5.12 6.18 -0.61
CA ALA A 429 -5.01 7.60 -0.94
C ALA A 429 -5.97 8.00 -2.07
N ILE A 430 -6.04 7.22 -3.15
CA ILE A 430 -6.94 7.43 -4.29
C ILE A 430 -8.39 7.38 -3.82
N ARG A 431 -8.75 6.39 -3.02
CA ARG A 431 -10.13 6.21 -2.52
C ARG A 431 -10.56 7.32 -1.58
N GLU A 432 -9.71 7.72 -0.62
CA GLU A 432 -9.99 8.81 0.29
C GLU A 432 -10.07 10.15 -0.43
N HIS A 433 -9.20 10.37 -1.42
CA HIS A 433 -9.24 11.56 -2.29
C HIS A 433 -10.55 11.63 -3.07
N ARG A 434 -10.95 10.53 -3.72
CA ARG A 434 -12.23 10.42 -4.44
C ARG A 434 -13.43 10.65 -3.51
N ALA A 435 -13.38 10.11 -2.28
CA ALA A 435 -14.49 10.24 -1.33
C ALA A 435 -14.76 11.70 -0.88
N ARG A 436 -13.74 12.55 -0.90
CA ARG A 436 -13.89 13.99 -0.58
C ARG A 436 -14.49 14.81 -1.72
N ARG A 437 -14.55 14.27 -2.93
CA ARG A 437 -15.10 14.96 -4.10
C ARG A 437 -16.56 14.57 -4.32
N PRO A 438 -17.48 15.53 -4.49
CA PRO A 438 -18.85 15.21 -4.85
C PRO A 438 -18.90 14.59 -6.25
N ALA A 439 -19.87 13.69 -6.45
CA ALA A 439 -20.16 13.20 -7.78
C ALA A 439 -20.66 14.36 -8.68
N THR A 440 -20.10 14.46 -9.86
CA THR A 440 -20.44 15.50 -10.85
C THR A 440 -21.37 15.00 -11.93
N ARG A 441 -21.57 13.67 -12.01
CA ARG A 441 -22.37 12.99 -13.02
C ARG A 441 -23.29 11.96 -12.36
N PRO A 442 -24.54 11.75 -12.85
CA PRO A 442 -25.40 10.68 -12.37
C PRO A 442 -24.87 9.32 -12.76
N GLY A 443 -25.12 8.30 -11.96
CA GLY A 443 -24.68 6.93 -12.25
C GLY A 443 -24.91 5.98 -11.08
N PRO A 444 -24.55 4.69 -11.25
CA PRO A 444 -24.66 3.70 -10.20
C PRO A 444 -23.62 3.95 -9.08
N TRP A 445 -24.00 3.67 -7.84
CA TRP A 445 -23.02 3.64 -6.73
C TRP A 445 -22.28 2.30 -6.68
N ARG A 446 -22.84 1.23 -7.30
CA ARG A 446 -22.27 -0.11 -7.41
C ARG A 446 -22.49 -0.68 -8.80
N ILE A 447 -21.47 -1.35 -9.33
CA ILE A 447 -21.57 -2.10 -10.59
C ILE A 447 -21.20 -3.56 -10.30
N THR A 448 -22.07 -4.47 -10.77
CA THR A 448 -21.79 -5.91 -10.78
C THR A 448 -21.42 -6.34 -12.19
N PHE A 449 -20.24 -6.92 -12.35
CA PHE A 449 -19.75 -7.48 -13.62
C PHE A 449 -19.91 -9.00 -13.59
N ASP A 450 -20.56 -9.56 -14.58
CA ASP A 450 -20.67 -11.01 -14.78
C ASP A 450 -19.47 -11.51 -15.60
N THR A 451 -18.31 -11.61 -14.93
CA THR A 451 -17.01 -11.73 -15.59
C THR A 451 -16.79 -13.07 -16.28
N ASN A 452 -17.17 -14.19 -15.64
CA ASN A 452 -16.89 -15.54 -16.12
C ASN A 452 -17.97 -16.55 -15.68
N PRO A 453 -19.23 -16.37 -16.09
CA PRO A 453 -20.35 -17.19 -15.64
C PRO A 453 -20.20 -18.69 -15.95
N ASP A 454 -19.43 -19.05 -16.96
CA ASP A 454 -19.19 -20.43 -17.37
C ASP A 454 -17.98 -21.10 -16.71
N ASP A 455 -17.26 -20.39 -15.82
CA ASP A 455 -16.10 -20.94 -15.10
C ASP A 455 -16.42 -21.08 -13.60
N CYS A 456 -16.68 -22.30 -13.17
CA CYS A 456 -16.78 -22.66 -11.76
C CYS A 456 -16.18 -24.05 -11.54
N ASN A 457 -15.58 -24.25 -10.38
CA ASN A 457 -15.04 -25.53 -9.95
C ASN A 457 -15.98 -26.29 -8.98
N LEU A 458 -17.20 -25.77 -8.74
CA LEU A 458 -18.23 -26.41 -7.94
C LEU A 458 -19.52 -26.63 -8.72
N HIS A 459 -20.41 -27.49 -8.16
CA HIS A 459 -21.70 -27.87 -8.74
C HIS A 459 -22.84 -27.71 -7.73
N CYS A 460 -22.94 -26.54 -7.08
CA CYS A 460 -23.93 -26.26 -6.05
C CYS A 460 -25.36 -26.56 -6.55
N ILE A 461 -26.15 -27.30 -5.74
CA ILE A 461 -27.47 -27.80 -6.19
C ILE A 461 -28.45 -26.70 -6.59
N MET A 462 -28.31 -25.50 -6.02
CA MET A 462 -29.16 -24.34 -6.30
C MET A 462 -28.67 -23.43 -7.42
N CYS A 463 -27.51 -23.70 -8.01
CA CYS A 463 -26.92 -22.81 -9.00
C CYS A 463 -27.66 -22.88 -10.35
N GLU A 464 -28.01 -21.72 -10.95
CA GLU A 464 -28.69 -21.65 -12.24
C GLU A 464 -27.86 -22.30 -13.38
N ASP A 465 -26.54 -22.07 -13.41
CA ASP A 465 -25.67 -22.47 -14.51
C ASP A 465 -24.87 -23.77 -14.26
N HIS A 466 -24.49 -24.07 -13.01
CA HIS A 466 -23.56 -25.15 -12.68
C HIS A 466 -24.17 -26.29 -11.86
N SER A 467 -25.46 -26.22 -11.52
CA SER A 467 -26.15 -27.26 -10.78
C SER A 467 -26.15 -28.60 -11.55
N PRO A 468 -26.12 -29.76 -10.84
CA PRO A 468 -26.39 -31.05 -11.45
C PRO A 468 -27.76 -31.14 -12.16
N HIS A 469 -28.68 -30.23 -11.79
CA HIS A 469 -30.01 -30.12 -12.41
C HIS A 469 -30.08 -29.17 -13.59
N SER A 470 -28.96 -28.49 -13.94
CA SER A 470 -28.89 -27.53 -15.01
C SER A 470 -28.32 -28.14 -16.28
N ASP A 471 -29.01 -27.95 -17.39
CA ASP A 471 -28.53 -28.33 -18.71
C ASP A 471 -27.68 -27.24 -19.38
N THR A 472 -27.58 -26.06 -18.78
CA THR A 472 -26.96 -24.87 -19.40
C THR A 472 -25.56 -25.15 -19.93
N GLN A 473 -24.68 -25.71 -19.09
CA GLN A 473 -23.30 -25.96 -19.48
C GLN A 473 -23.17 -27.13 -20.50
N ARG A 474 -24.05 -28.13 -20.42
CA ARG A 474 -24.11 -29.25 -21.35
C ARG A 474 -24.55 -28.77 -22.74
N LEU A 475 -25.68 -28.07 -22.81
CA LEU A 475 -26.24 -27.53 -24.08
C LEU A 475 -25.26 -26.57 -24.77
N ARG A 476 -24.59 -25.71 -24.04
CA ARG A 476 -23.57 -24.80 -24.59
C ARG A 476 -22.40 -25.57 -25.20
N ARG A 477 -21.92 -26.61 -24.54
CA ARG A 477 -20.83 -27.46 -25.08
C ARG A 477 -21.25 -28.23 -26.33
N GLU A 478 -22.44 -28.81 -26.32
CA GLU A 478 -23.03 -29.52 -27.46
C GLU A 478 -23.21 -28.59 -28.69
N ALA A 479 -23.57 -27.34 -28.42
CA ALA A 479 -23.71 -26.31 -29.46
C ALA A 479 -22.35 -25.68 -29.87
N GLY A 480 -21.21 -26.14 -29.36
CA GLY A 480 -19.88 -25.60 -29.68
C GLY A 480 -19.69 -24.13 -29.27
N GLN A 481 -20.49 -23.61 -28.34
CA GLN A 481 -20.42 -22.22 -27.96
C GLN A 481 -19.18 -21.97 -27.03
N PRO A 482 -18.41 -20.89 -27.28
CA PRO A 482 -17.32 -20.53 -26.41
C PRO A 482 -17.83 -20.18 -25.02
N LYS A 483 -16.94 -20.34 -24.01
CA LYS A 483 -17.24 -19.89 -22.64
C LYS A 483 -17.48 -18.39 -22.62
N ARG A 484 -18.54 -17.97 -21.91
CA ARG A 484 -18.80 -16.54 -21.68
C ARG A 484 -17.74 -16.01 -20.71
N ARG A 485 -16.91 -15.14 -21.21
CA ARG A 485 -15.92 -14.40 -20.44
C ARG A 485 -15.94 -12.96 -20.87
N MET A 486 -16.03 -12.05 -19.91
CA MET A 486 -16.05 -10.62 -20.22
C MET A 486 -14.69 -10.18 -20.76
N PRO A 487 -14.64 -9.46 -21.89
CA PRO A 487 -13.39 -8.86 -22.36
C PRO A 487 -12.86 -7.82 -21.35
N LEU A 488 -11.55 -7.83 -21.07
CA LEU A 488 -10.93 -6.86 -20.17
C LEU A 488 -11.17 -5.41 -20.62
N GLU A 489 -11.18 -5.17 -21.93
CA GLU A 489 -11.41 -3.84 -22.50
C GLU A 489 -12.80 -3.29 -22.18
N LEU A 490 -13.81 -4.15 -22.12
CA LEU A 490 -15.14 -3.75 -21.68
C LEU A 490 -15.14 -3.31 -20.21
N LEU A 491 -14.47 -4.07 -19.35
CA LEU A 491 -14.31 -3.70 -17.93
C LEU A 491 -13.64 -2.32 -17.79
N ARG A 492 -12.51 -2.11 -18.47
CA ARG A 492 -11.77 -0.83 -18.44
C ARG A 492 -12.66 0.32 -18.88
N ARG A 493 -13.31 0.19 -20.01
CA ARG A 493 -14.18 1.25 -20.55
C ARG A 493 -15.33 1.59 -19.61
N VAL A 494 -16.01 0.59 -19.04
CA VAL A 494 -17.11 0.85 -18.08
C VAL A 494 -16.61 1.53 -16.82
N MET A 495 -15.43 1.17 -16.34
CA MET A 495 -14.82 1.84 -15.17
C MET A 495 -14.45 3.29 -15.47
N GLU A 496 -13.83 3.56 -16.63
CA GLU A 496 -13.47 4.90 -17.10
C GLU A 496 -14.72 5.77 -17.31
N ASP A 497 -15.76 5.24 -17.98
CA ASP A 497 -17.04 5.92 -18.17
C ASP A 497 -17.74 6.25 -16.83
N SER A 498 -17.41 5.53 -15.78
CA SER A 498 -17.97 5.74 -14.43
C SER A 498 -17.21 6.80 -13.61
N ASP A 499 -16.18 7.41 -14.16
CA ASP A 499 -15.49 8.51 -13.47
C ASP A 499 -16.42 9.72 -13.31
N GLY A 500 -16.35 10.35 -12.14
CA GLY A 500 -17.25 11.43 -11.76
C GLY A 500 -18.66 11.00 -11.33
N THR A 501 -19.00 9.70 -11.41
CA THR A 501 -20.25 9.15 -10.87
C THR A 501 -20.14 8.80 -9.38
N PRO A 502 -21.26 8.49 -8.69
CA PRO A 502 -21.26 8.02 -7.31
C PRO A 502 -20.64 6.63 -7.10
N LEU A 503 -20.05 6.00 -8.12
CA LEU A 503 -19.51 4.64 -8.03
C LEU A 503 -18.51 4.51 -6.86
N ARG A 504 -18.79 3.56 -5.97
CA ARG A 504 -17.96 3.27 -4.78
C ARG A 504 -17.58 1.81 -4.65
N GLU A 505 -18.28 0.91 -5.33
CA GLU A 505 -18.10 -0.51 -5.14
C GLU A 505 -18.32 -1.29 -6.44
N VAL A 506 -17.52 -2.32 -6.65
CA VAL A 506 -17.58 -3.25 -7.77
C VAL A 506 -17.73 -4.68 -7.24
N ILE A 507 -18.66 -5.44 -7.82
CA ILE A 507 -18.81 -6.89 -7.60
C ILE A 507 -18.35 -7.59 -8.89
N PRO A 508 -17.36 -8.51 -8.86
CA PRO A 508 -16.75 -9.07 -10.07
C PRO A 508 -17.45 -10.33 -10.59
N SER A 509 -18.59 -10.73 -10.02
CA SER A 509 -19.27 -11.96 -10.43
C SER A 509 -20.75 -11.97 -10.02
N THR A 510 -21.60 -12.60 -10.86
CA THR A 510 -22.95 -13.06 -10.49
C THR A 510 -22.99 -14.57 -10.44
N MET A 511 -22.40 -15.23 -11.42
CA MET A 511 -22.28 -16.69 -11.57
C MET A 511 -20.82 -17.07 -11.79
N GLY A 512 -20.48 -18.35 -11.60
CA GLY A 512 -19.11 -18.82 -11.69
C GLY A 512 -18.27 -18.52 -10.43
N GLU A 513 -17.01 -18.88 -10.47
CA GLU A 513 -16.04 -18.50 -9.44
C GLU A 513 -15.15 -17.38 -9.95
N PRO A 514 -15.25 -16.17 -9.39
CA PRO A 514 -14.52 -15.00 -9.93
C PRO A 514 -13.00 -15.17 -9.90
N LEU A 515 -12.44 -15.89 -8.92
CA LEU A 515 -11.00 -16.11 -8.83
C LEU A 515 -10.45 -17.06 -9.94
N LEU A 516 -11.33 -17.66 -10.75
CA LEU A 516 -10.98 -18.38 -11.98
C LEU A 516 -10.91 -17.45 -13.22
N TYR A 517 -11.41 -16.22 -13.13
CA TYR A 517 -11.33 -15.29 -14.24
C TYR A 517 -9.86 -14.95 -14.57
N PRO A 518 -9.41 -15.08 -15.83
CA PRO A 518 -8.01 -14.88 -16.20
C PRO A 518 -7.47 -13.50 -15.85
N HIS A 519 -8.31 -12.46 -15.95
CA HIS A 519 -7.98 -11.06 -15.70
C HIS A 519 -8.42 -10.57 -14.33
N PHE A 520 -8.47 -11.45 -13.32
CA PHE A 520 -8.93 -11.02 -11.99
C PHE A 520 -7.97 -10.02 -11.31
N ASP A 521 -6.66 -10.15 -11.55
CA ASP A 521 -5.69 -9.16 -11.09
C ASP A 521 -5.90 -7.78 -11.73
N ASP A 522 -6.29 -7.75 -13.02
CA ASP A 522 -6.66 -6.48 -13.69
C ASP A 522 -7.87 -5.82 -13.02
N ILE A 523 -8.86 -6.60 -12.52
CA ILE A 523 -9.99 -6.05 -11.75
C ILE A 523 -9.50 -5.39 -10.46
N ILE A 524 -8.59 -6.04 -9.73
CA ILE A 524 -7.96 -5.47 -8.54
C ILE A 524 -7.31 -4.13 -8.89
N ASP A 525 -6.50 -4.10 -9.94
CA ASP A 525 -5.79 -2.89 -10.38
C ASP A 525 -6.74 -1.78 -10.85
N LEU A 526 -7.85 -2.11 -11.51
CA LEU A 526 -8.90 -1.15 -11.88
C LEU A 526 -9.59 -0.58 -10.63
N CYS A 527 -9.95 -1.43 -9.66
CA CYS A 527 -10.53 -0.95 -8.41
C CYS A 527 -9.58 0.02 -7.67
N MET A 528 -8.29 -0.28 -7.63
CA MET A 528 -7.29 0.62 -7.06
C MET A 528 -7.19 1.94 -7.84
N ALA A 529 -7.07 1.87 -9.17
CA ALA A 529 -6.91 3.05 -10.03
C ALA A 529 -8.09 4.02 -9.95
N HIS A 530 -9.30 3.49 -9.85
CA HIS A 530 -10.54 4.28 -9.77
C HIS A 530 -10.99 4.57 -8.34
N GLY A 531 -10.27 4.13 -7.32
CA GLY A 531 -10.59 4.40 -5.90
C GLY A 531 -11.95 3.82 -5.49
N VAL A 532 -12.29 2.64 -5.97
CA VAL A 532 -13.52 1.92 -5.62
C VAL A 532 -13.22 0.66 -4.84
N TRP A 533 -14.13 0.27 -3.97
CA TRP A 533 -14.03 -0.97 -3.24
C TRP A 533 -14.37 -2.17 -4.12
N LEU A 534 -13.63 -3.23 -3.98
CA LEU A 534 -14.05 -4.55 -4.42
C LEU A 534 -15.01 -5.16 -3.38
N ASN A 535 -16.06 -5.83 -3.82
CA ASN A 535 -16.96 -6.62 -2.99
C ASN A 535 -17.02 -8.02 -3.59
N LEU A 536 -16.28 -8.95 -2.99
CA LEU A 536 -16.07 -10.27 -3.56
C LEU A 536 -17.10 -11.28 -3.01
N THR A 537 -17.67 -12.10 -3.89
CA THR A 537 -18.33 -13.36 -3.52
C THR A 537 -17.52 -14.49 -4.10
N THR A 538 -17.09 -15.44 -3.27
CA THR A 538 -16.28 -16.60 -3.66
C THR A 538 -16.81 -17.88 -3.02
N ASN A 539 -16.55 -19.00 -3.65
CA ASN A 539 -16.92 -20.31 -3.09
C ASN A 539 -15.94 -20.82 -2.01
N GLY A 540 -14.93 -20.04 -1.64
CA GLY A 540 -13.98 -20.35 -0.58
C GLY A 540 -12.87 -21.33 -0.96
N THR A 541 -12.80 -21.79 -2.19
CA THR A 541 -11.73 -22.70 -2.64
C THR A 541 -10.40 -21.98 -2.92
N PHE A 542 -10.43 -20.67 -3.15
CA PHE A 542 -9.26 -19.81 -3.44
C PHE A 542 -8.30 -20.43 -4.49
N PRO A 543 -8.81 -20.72 -5.71
CA PRO A 543 -8.05 -21.43 -6.72
C PRO A 543 -6.78 -20.68 -7.16
N ARG A 544 -5.85 -21.40 -7.79
CA ARG A 544 -4.58 -20.92 -8.38
C ARG A 544 -3.52 -20.51 -7.36
N ARG A 545 -3.82 -19.70 -6.33
CA ARG A 545 -2.82 -19.11 -5.42
C ARG A 545 -2.94 -19.55 -3.97
N GLY A 546 -4.10 -20.12 -3.58
CA GLY A 546 -4.41 -20.42 -2.19
C GLY A 546 -4.89 -19.19 -1.39
N ALA A 547 -5.48 -19.46 -0.22
CA ALA A 547 -6.18 -18.45 0.57
C ALA A 547 -5.28 -17.31 1.07
N ARG A 548 -4.08 -17.65 1.56
CA ARG A 548 -3.14 -16.66 2.11
C ARG A 548 -2.67 -15.66 1.06
N ALA A 549 -2.24 -16.13 -0.12
CA ALA A 549 -1.76 -15.27 -1.18
C ALA A 549 -2.89 -14.39 -1.76
N TRP A 550 -4.10 -14.94 -1.90
CA TRP A 550 -5.26 -14.13 -2.27
C TRP A 550 -5.63 -13.10 -1.21
N ALA A 551 -5.57 -13.46 0.08
CA ALA A 551 -5.91 -12.54 1.17
C ALA A 551 -5.01 -11.29 1.15
N ARG A 552 -3.71 -11.43 0.98
CA ARG A 552 -2.76 -10.30 0.87
C ARG A 552 -3.12 -9.32 -0.23
N ARG A 553 -3.63 -9.82 -1.36
CA ARG A 553 -4.05 -8.99 -2.49
C ARG A 553 -5.44 -8.36 -2.30
N LEU A 554 -6.36 -9.09 -1.66
CA LEU A 554 -7.77 -8.71 -1.57
C LEU A 554 -8.08 -7.83 -0.36
N VAL A 555 -7.53 -8.15 0.80
CA VAL A 555 -7.87 -7.47 2.07
C VAL A 555 -7.73 -5.95 1.98
N PRO A 556 -6.66 -5.38 1.41
CA PRO A 556 -6.47 -3.91 1.38
C PRO A 556 -7.50 -3.14 0.56
N ILE A 557 -8.15 -3.82 -0.41
CA ILE A 557 -9.00 -3.18 -1.41
C ILE A 557 -10.47 -3.64 -1.36
N THR A 558 -10.80 -4.57 -0.47
CA THR A 558 -12.13 -5.21 -0.46
C THR A 558 -12.95 -4.71 0.72
N SER A 559 -14.17 -4.25 0.46
CA SER A 559 -15.12 -3.86 1.50
C SER A 559 -15.71 -5.05 2.24
N ASP A 560 -16.01 -6.14 1.50
CA ASP A 560 -16.69 -7.33 2.01
C ASP A 560 -16.30 -8.56 1.17
N VAL A 561 -15.75 -9.58 1.82
CA VAL A 561 -15.54 -10.89 1.21
C VAL A 561 -16.64 -11.83 1.70
N LYS A 562 -17.53 -12.20 0.78
CA LYS A 562 -18.62 -13.14 1.02
C LYS A 562 -18.17 -14.53 0.60
N VAL A 563 -18.00 -15.41 1.56
CA VAL A 563 -17.68 -16.82 1.32
C VAL A 563 -18.97 -17.61 1.29
N SER A 564 -19.27 -18.26 0.16
CA SER A 564 -20.44 -19.15 0.04
C SER A 564 -20.34 -20.29 1.04
N TRP A 565 -21.34 -20.40 1.94
CA TRP A 565 -21.32 -21.32 3.07
C TRP A 565 -22.71 -21.87 3.32
N ASN A 566 -22.90 -23.17 3.20
CA ASN A 566 -24.26 -23.75 3.22
C ASN A 566 -24.46 -24.92 4.21
N GLY A 567 -23.64 -25.00 5.27
CA GLY A 567 -23.80 -25.98 6.33
C GLY A 567 -22.84 -25.71 7.48
N ALA A 568 -23.17 -26.19 8.69
CA ALA A 568 -22.26 -26.20 9.84
C ALA A 568 -21.48 -27.52 9.91
N THR A 569 -21.93 -28.54 9.19
CA THR A 569 -21.32 -29.85 9.13
C THR A 569 -20.77 -30.15 7.73
N LYS A 570 -19.78 -31.05 7.67
CA LYS A 570 -19.23 -31.55 6.42
C LYS A 570 -20.32 -32.11 5.51
N GLN A 571 -21.18 -32.94 6.06
CA GLN A 571 -22.25 -33.63 5.30
C GLN A 571 -23.18 -32.63 4.63
N THR A 572 -23.71 -31.68 5.38
CA THR A 572 -24.63 -30.65 4.82
C THR A 572 -23.94 -29.75 3.81
N HIS A 573 -22.74 -29.25 4.15
CA HIS A 573 -22.01 -28.32 3.27
C HIS A 573 -21.67 -28.98 1.93
N GLU A 574 -21.07 -30.18 1.93
CA GLU A 574 -20.67 -30.90 0.72
C GLU A 574 -21.86 -31.41 -0.10
N THR A 575 -22.98 -31.72 0.56
CA THR A 575 -24.23 -32.08 -0.15
C THR A 575 -24.84 -30.90 -0.89
N VAL A 576 -24.86 -29.72 -0.27
CA VAL A 576 -25.41 -28.51 -0.89
C VAL A 576 -24.43 -27.89 -1.92
N MET A 577 -23.14 -28.07 -1.72
CA MET A 577 -22.09 -27.55 -2.59
C MET A 577 -21.16 -28.67 -3.10
N PRO A 578 -21.66 -29.58 -3.96
CA PRO A 578 -20.83 -30.66 -4.51
C PRO A 578 -19.58 -30.16 -5.19
N GLY A 579 -18.45 -30.83 -4.89
CA GLY A 579 -17.10 -30.46 -5.33
C GLY A 579 -16.29 -29.70 -4.27
N THR A 580 -16.90 -29.25 -3.17
CA THR A 580 -16.16 -28.73 -2.01
C THR A 580 -15.53 -29.86 -1.20
N ARG A 581 -14.48 -29.50 -0.45
CA ARG A 581 -13.88 -30.27 0.63
C ARG A 581 -13.96 -29.43 1.89
N TRP A 582 -14.81 -29.84 2.82
CA TRP A 582 -15.10 -29.09 4.04
C TRP A 582 -13.85 -28.63 4.80
N GLU A 583 -12.94 -29.56 5.07
CA GLU A 583 -11.72 -29.28 5.83
C GLU A 583 -10.86 -28.24 5.12
N GLN A 584 -10.79 -28.31 3.79
CA GLN A 584 -10.00 -27.38 2.98
C GLN A 584 -10.61 -25.97 2.98
N VAL A 585 -11.92 -25.83 2.77
CA VAL A 585 -12.54 -24.48 2.76
C VAL A 585 -12.54 -23.86 4.15
N LEU A 586 -12.66 -24.68 5.21
CA LEU A 586 -12.55 -24.22 6.59
C LEU A 586 -11.13 -23.69 6.89
N GLU A 587 -10.11 -24.41 6.47
CA GLU A 587 -8.70 -23.98 6.61
C GLU A 587 -8.41 -22.73 5.77
N ASN A 588 -8.89 -22.68 4.54
CA ASN A 588 -8.79 -21.50 3.68
C ASN A 588 -9.41 -20.26 4.35
N LEU A 589 -10.58 -20.42 4.97
CA LEU A 589 -11.23 -19.31 5.70
C LEU A 589 -10.40 -18.85 6.89
N ARG A 590 -9.81 -19.77 7.67
CA ARG A 590 -8.90 -19.43 8.78
C ARG A 590 -7.69 -18.65 8.30
N GLN A 591 -7.06 -19.09 7.23
CA GLN A 591 -5.90 -18.41 6.65
C GLN A 591 -6.26 -16.99 6.15
N PHE A 592 -7.42 -16.86 5.50
CA PHE A 592 -7.89 -15.55 5.05
C PHE A 592 -8.15 -14.59 6.23
N LEU A 593 -8.81 -15.08 7.29
CA LEU A 593 -9.08 -14.28 8.49
C LEU A 593 -7.78 -13.87 9.21
N ALA A 594 -6.80 -14.76 9.29
CA ALA A 594 -5.49 -14.43 9.87
C ALA A 594 -4.77 -13.30 9.15
N GLU A 595 -4.73 -13.33 7.81
CA GLU A 595 -4.13 -12.26 7.00
C GLU A 595 -4.93 -10.95 7.11
N ARG A 596 -6.28 -11.01 7.15
CA ARG A 596 -7.13 -9.85 7.40
C ARG A 596 -6.81 -9.19 8.75
N ASP A 597 -6.71 -9.97 9.80
CA ASP A 597 -6.47 -9.45 11.14
C ASP A 597 -5.04 -8.91 11.27
N ALA A 598 -4.05 -9.57 10.67
CA ALA A 598 -2.68 -9.07 10.60
C ALA A 598 -2.61 -7.71 9.89
N HIS A 599 -3.29 -7.56 8.75
CA HIS A 599 -3.37 -6.29 8.03
C HIS A 599 -4.02 -5.17 8.87
N ALA A 600 -5.10 -5.49 9.58
CA ALA A 600 -5.78 -4.53 10.45
C ALA A 600 -4.93 -4.13 11.66
N HIS A 601 -4.18 -5.04 12.28
CA HIS A 601 -3.26 -4.73 13.37
C HIS A 601 -2.09 -3.82 12.94
N GLN A 602 -1.72 -3.86 11.68
CA GLN A 602 -0.73 -2.96 11.09
C GLN A 602 -1.31 -1.57 10.72
N GLY A 603 -2.56 -1.29 11.11
CA GLY A 603 -3.24 -0.02 10.82
C GLY A 603 -3.90 0.03 9.45
N GLY A 604 -3.96 -1.07 8.73
CA GLY A 604 -4.68 -1.20 7.47
C GLY A 604 -6.19 -1.28 7.65
N HIS A 605 -6.92 -1.24 6.52
CA HIS A 605 -8.37 -1.42 6.50
C HIS A 605 -8.77 -2.83 6.97
N ARG A 606 -9.75 -2.92 7.85
CA ARG A 606 -10.33 -4.22 8.24
C ARG A 606 -11.44 -4.60 7.27
N CYS A 607 -11.10 -5.46 6.31
CA CYS A 607 -12.06 -6.06 5.39
C CYS A 607 -13.12 -6.88 6.16
N ARG A 608 -14.40 -6.66 5.86
CA ARG A 608 -15.47 -7.50 6.41
C ARG A 608 -15.45 -8.86 5.76
N VAL A 609 -15.65 -9.92 6.54
CA VAL A 609 -15.82 -11.29 6.06
C VAL A 609 -17.22 -11.79 6.41
N THR A 610 -17.92 -12.31 5.42
CA THR A 610 -19.32 -12.74 5.52
C THR A 610 -19.45 -14.20 5.11
N LEU A 611 -20.17 -15.03 5.89
CA LEU A 611 -20.68 -16.30 5.39
C LEU A 611 -21.99 -16.04 4.64
N GLN A 612 -22.02 -16.39 3.36
CA GLN A 612 -23.16 -16.17 2.46
C GLN A 612 -23.92 -17.48 2.23
N LEU A 613 -25.18 -17.53 2.65
CA LEU A 613 -26.02 -18.70 2.57
C LEU A 613 -27.12 -18.58 1.51
N THR A 614 -27.53 -19.72 0.97
CA THR A 614 -28.87 -19.90 0.42
C THR A 614 -29.71 -20.70 1.44
N PHE A 615 -30.84 -20.14 1.87
CA PHE A 615 -31.69 -20.76 2.86
C PHE A 615 -32.51 -21.92 2.24
N LEU A 616 -32.21 -23.13 2.66
CA LEU A 616 -32.76 -24.38 2.15
C LEU A 616 -33.33 -25.22 3.28
N GLU A 617 -34.30 -26.05 2.98
CA GLU A 617 -34.82 -27.09 3.92
C GLU A 617 -33.70 -27.99 4.45
N SER A 618 -32.70 -28.28 3.59
CA SER A 618 -31.59 -29.17 3.94
C SER A 618 -30.54 -28.53 4.88
N ASN A 619 -30.53 -27.19 5.05
CA ASN A 619 -29.54 -26.51 5.91
C ASN A 619 -30.18 -25.64 7.02
N VAL A 620 -31.49 -25.46 7.00
CA VAL A 620 -32.17 -24.56 7.96
C VAL A 620 -31.95 -24.98 9.40
N GLY A 621 -31.89 -26.29 9.67
CA GLY A 621 -31.68 -26.86 11.03
C GLY A 621 -30.28 -26.54 11.59
N GLU A 622 -29.30 -26.24 10.73
CA GLU A 622 -27.93 -25.91 11.13
C GLU A 622 -27.67 -24.38 11.23
N LEU A 623 -28.69 -23.53 11.05
CA LEU A 623 -28.49 -22.06 10.98
C LEU A 623 -27.87 -21.51 12.27
N ALA A 624 -28.29 -21.97 13.43
CA ALA A 624 -27.73 -21.58 14.73
C ALA A 624 -26.26 -22.03 14.87
N ASP A 625 -25.92 -23.23 14.39
CA ASP A 625 -24.57 -23.77 14.45
C ASP A 625 -23.62 -23.05 13.46
N ILE A 626 -24.14 -22.62 12.32
CA ILE A 626 -23.37 -21.73 11.39
C ILE A 626 -23.05 -20.42 12.09
N VAL A 627 -23.95 -19.83 12.87
CA VAL A 627 -23.68 -18.61 13.65
C VAL A 627 -22.62 -18.86 14.73
N ARG A 628 -22.65 -19.98 15.44
CA ARG A 628 -21.61 -20.39 16.42
C ARG A 628 -20.25 -20.53 15.73
N LEU A 629 -20.24 -21.25 14.60
CA LEU A 629 -19.01 -21.43 13.80
C LEU A 629 -18.43 -20.07 13.35
N ALA A 630 -19.27 -19.19 12.84
CA ALA A 630 -18.86 -17.82 12.42
C ALA A 630 -18.27 -17.03 13.59
N ALA A 631 -18.91 -17.09 14.77
CA ALA A 631 -18.40 -16.43 15.97
C ALA A 631 -17.02 -16.97 16.39
N GLY A 632 -16.88 -18.31 16.48
CA GLY A 632 -15.63 -18.95 16.87
C GLY A 632 -14.47 -18.69 15.92
N LEU A 633 -14.74 -18.51 14.63
CA LEU A 633 -13.74 -18.19 13.60
C LEU A 633 -13.40 -16.69 13.52
N GLY A 634 -14.19 -15.79 14.10
CA GLY A 634 -14.02 -14.36 13.96
C GLY A 634 -14.60 -13.76 12.68
N VAL A 635 -15.56 -14.44 12.05
CA VAL A 635 -16.33 -13.95 10.90
C VAL A 635 -17.25 -12.80 11.35
N ASP A 636 -17.35 -11.75 10.55
CA ASP A 636 -18.07 -10.53 10.94
C ASP A 636 -19.58 -10.65 10.78
N ARG A 637 -20.04 -11.39 9.77
CA ARG A 637 -21.46 -11.45 9.41
C ARG A 637 -21.86 -12.81 8.86
N VAL A 638 -23.07 -13.23 9.21
CA VAL A 638 -23.81 -14.32 8.54
C VAL A 638 -24.97 -13.68 7.78
N LYS A 639 -25.05 -13.95 6.48
CA LYS A 639 -26.04 -13.38 5.57
C LYS A 639 -26.58 -14.47 4.66
N GLY A 640 -27.83 -14.31 4.22
CA GLY A 640 -28.36 -15.22 3.21
C GLY A 640 -29.55 -14.68 2.45
N HIS A 641 -30.03 -15.49 1.54
CA HIS A 641 -31.25 -15.23 0.78
C HIS A 641 -32.07 -16.52 0.62
N HIS A 642 -33.37 -16.37 0.47
CA HIS A 642 -34.24 -17.49 0.16
C HIS A 642 -33.97 -18.05 -1.21
N LEU A 643 -34.11 -19.38 -1.35
CA LEU A 643 -33.91 -20.10 -2.58
C LEU A 643 -34.76 -19.51 -3.72
N TRP A 644 -34.12 -19.22 -4.84
CA TRP A 644 -34.78 -19.09 -6.11
C TRP A 644 -34.77 -20.47 -6.79
N ALA A 645 -35.93 -21.12 -6.88
CA ALA A 645 -36.02 -22.50 -7.36
C ALA A 645 -36.01 -22.54 -8.91
N HIS A 646 -34.84 -22.58 -9.51
CA HIS A 646 -34.66 -22.66 -10.96
C HIS A 646 -35.16 -23.98 -11.57
N PHE A 647 -35.23 -25.05 -10.77
CA PHE A 647 -35.53 -26.39 -11.22
C PHE A 647 -36.62 -27.02 -10.30
N ALA A 648 -37.52 -27.82 -10.91
CA ALA A 648 -38.55 -28.53 -10.16
C ALA A 648 -37.96 -29.43 -9.04
N ALA A 649 -36.80 -30.04 -9.29
CA ALA A 649 -36.11 -30.90 -8.33
C ALA A 649 -35.73 -30.19 -7.02
N ILE A 650 -35.51 -28.87 -7.01
CA ILE A 650 -35.13 -28.11 -5.82
C ILE A 650 -36.29 -27.29 -5.21
N GLN A 651 -37.47 -27.28 -5.83
CA GLN A 651 -38.65 -26.61 -5.25
C GLN A 651 -38.99 -27.07 -3.83
N PRO A 652 -38.91 -28.39 -3.51
CA PRO A 652 -39.13 -28.84 -2.14
C PRO A 652 -38.17 -28.29 -1.09
N LEU A 653 -37.04 -27.73 -1.51
CA LEU A 653 -36.04 -27.13 -0.61
C LEU A 653 -36.40 -25.69 -0.23
N SER A 654 -37.41 -25.06 -0.85
CA SER A 654 -37.76 -23.67 -0.55
C SER A 654 -38.40 -23.54 0.83
N MET A 655 -37.89 -22.62 1.65
CA MET A 655 -38.50 -22.27 2.96
C MET A 655 -39.80 -21.47 2.80
N ARG A 656 -40.18 -21.09 1.60
CA ARG A 656 -41.40 -20.34 1.27
C ARG A 656 -42.50 -21.22 0.61
N ARG A 657 -42.30 -22.54 0.52
CA ARG A 657 -43.20 -23.43 -0.22
C ARG A 657 -44.56 -23.63 0.44
N ASP A 658 -44.59 -23.64 1.78
CA ASP A 658 -45.81 -23.89 2.59
C ASP A 658 -45.66 -23.35 4.02
N ALA A 659 -46.77 -23.32 4.75
CA ALA A 659 -46.82 -22.83 6.12
C ALA A 659 -45.91 -23.63 7.11
N SER A 660 -45.74 -24.94 6.88
CA SER A 660 -44.86 -25.77 7.71
C SER A 660 -43.40 -25.43 7.52
N ALA A 661 -42.96 -25.16 6.30
CA ALA A 661 -41.60 -24.68 5.98
C ALA A 661 -41.36 -23.31 6.61
N ILE A 662 -42.31 -22.37 6.49
CA ILE A 662 -42.24 -21.05 7.15
C ILE A 662 -42.12 -21.20 8.67
N HIS A 663 -42.86 -22.09 9.29
CA HIS A 663 -42.75 -22.34 10.73
C HIS A 663 -41.35 -22.82 11.13
N ARG A 664 -40.77 -23.79 10.41
CA ARG A 664 -39.40 -24.27 10.65
C ARG A 664 -38.38 -23.17 10.43
N TRP A 665 -38.51 -22.36 9.38
CA TRP A 665 -37.68 -21.20 9.15
C TRP A 665 -37.74 -20.24 10.35
N ASN A 666 -38.91 -19.85 10.79
CA ASN A 666 -39.09 -18.91 11.88
C ASN A 666 -38.49 -19.42 13.20
N GLU A 667 -38.60 -20.75 13.47
CA GLU A 667 -37.94 -21.40 14.60
C GLU A 667 -36.41 -21.30 14.47
N ALA A 668 -35.84 -21.62 13.31
CA ALA A 668 -34.42 -21.54 13.09
C ALA A 668 -33.90 -20.09 13.21
N VAL A 669 -34.64 -19.08 12.72
CA VAL A 669 -34.33 -17.66 12.89
C VAL A 669 -34.29 -17.28 14.37
N ARG A 670 -35.25 -17.72 15.19
CA ARG A 670 -35.29 -17.44 16.63
C ARG A 670 -34.04 -18.01 17.31
N GLN A 671 -33.69 -19.27 17.03
CA GLN A 671 -32.50 -19.93 17.58
C GLN A 671 -31.21 -19.25 17.14
N ALA A 672 -31.07 -18.94 15.85
CA ALA A 672 -29.90 -18.25 15.31
C ALA A 672 -29.68 -16.86 15.93
N ARG A 673 -30.78 -16.12 16.15
CA ARG A 673 -30.72 -14.82 16.83
C ARG A 673 -30.31 -14.92 18.29
N ALA A 674 -30.85 -15.91 19.03
CA ALA A 674 -30.43 -16.16 20.40
C ALA A 674 -28.94 -16.47 20.49
N VAL A 675 -28.42 -17.35 19.61
CA VAL A 675 -26.98 -17.67 19.53
C VAL A 675 -26.14 -16.44 19.18
N ALA A 676 -26.58 -15.58 18.27
CA ALA A 676 -25.86 -14.35 17.92
C ALA A 676 -25.77 -13.34 19.10
N GLU A 677 -26.76 -13.36 19.99
CA GLU A 677 -26.76 -12.58 21.25
C GLU A 677 -25.80 -13.14 22.30
N GLU A 678 -25.67 -14.47 22.38
CA GLU A 678 -24.83 -15.16 23.36
C GLU A 678 -23.36 -15.25 22.97
N CYS A 679 -23.09 -15.62 21.72
CA CYS A 679 -21.73 -15.87 21.24
C CYS A 679 -20.98 -14.54 20.95
N ARG A 680 -19.66 -14.61 21.19
CA ARG A 680 -18.73 -13.50 20.87
C ARG A 680 -17.64 -13.98 19.95
N ARG A 681 -17.20 -13.09 19.05
CA ARG A 681 -15.99 -13.26 18.27
C ARG A 681 -14.74 -13.10 19.14
N PRO A 682 -13.55 -13.49 18.68
CA PRO A 682 -12.30 -13.32 19.43
C PRO A 682 -12.03 -11.85 19.86
N ASP A 683 -12.53 -10.86 19.13
CA ASP A 683 -12.43 -9.44 19.45
C ASP A 683 -13.50 -8.94 20.44
N GLY A 684 -14.33 -9.84 20.99
CA GLY A 684 -15.41 -9.53 21.94
C GLY A 684 -16.70 -9.02 21.32
N SER A 685 -16.74 -8.76 20.02
CA SER A 685 -17.93 -8.26 19.32
C SER A 685 -18.88 -9.41 18.91
N LYS A 686 -20.12 -9.06 18.51
CA LYS A 686 -21.12 -10.02 18.04
C LYS A 686 -21.00 -10.26 16.53
N VAL A 687 -21.48 -11.42 16.08
CA VAL A 687 -21.71 -11.69 14.66
C VAL A 687 -22.98 -10.96 14.21
N LEU A 688 -22.89 -10.24 13.10
CA LEU A 688 -24.06 -9.57 12.51
C LEU A 688 -24.89 -10.58 11.72
N LEU A 689 -26.22 -10.51 11.86
CA LEU A 689 -27.16 -11.27 11.05
C LEU A 689 -27.84 -10.35 10.02
N GLU A 690 -27.77 -10.71 8.73
CA GLU A 690 -28.40 -9.93 7.64
C GLU A 690 -29.33 -10.83 6.82
N ASN A 691 -30.54 -10.37 6.57
CA ASN A 691 -31.63 -11.09 5.88
C ASN A 691 -32.10 -12.38 6.61
N ILE A 692 -31.71 -12.57 7.86
CA ILE A 692 -32.19 -13.67 8.72
C ILE A 692 -33.35 -13.12 9.56
N LEU A 693 -34.51 -13.05 8.90
CA LEU A 693 -35.72 -12.44 9.42
C LEU A 693 -36.88 -13.46 9.36
N PRO A 694 -37.82 -13.44 10.32
CA PRO A 694 -39.01 -14.30 10.24
C PRO A 694 -39.85 -13.94 9.00
N LEU A 695 -40.52 -14.95 8.44
CA LEU A 695 -41.48 -14.80 7.35
C LEU A 695 -42.90 -14.74 7.93
N GLY A 696 -43.72 -13.84 7.39
CA GLY A 696 -45.14 -13.78 7.67
C GLY A 696 -45.95 -14.78 6.81
N ALA A 697 -47.24 -14.95 7.11
CA ALA A 697 -48.12 -15.78 6.30
C ALA A 697 -48.27 -15.31 4.86
N GLU A 698 -48.13 -13.99 4.63
CA GLU A 698 -48.15 -13.35 3.32
C GLU A 698 -46.88 -13.61 2.48
N ALA A 699 -45.86 -14.24 3.05
CA ALA A 699 -44.62 -14.57 2.34
C ALA A 699 -44.81 -15.60 1.18
N VAL A 700 -45.95 -16.22 1.11
CA VAL A 700 -46.36 -17.10 -0.01
C VAL A 700 -47.00 -16.32 -1.15
N THR A 701 -47.40 -15.09 -0.91
CA THR A 701 -48.09 -14.22 -1.87
C THR A 701 -47.23 -13.02 -2.31
N ASP A 702 -47.70 -12.26 -3.30
CA ASP A 702 -47.04 -11.05 -3.80
C ASP A 702 -46.79 -10.04 -2.66
N LEU A 703 -45.65 -9.35 -2.76
CA LEU A 703 -45.31 -8.32 -1.79
C LEU A 703 -46.34 -7.15 -1.83
N ALA A 704 -46.56 -6.55 -0.67
CA ALA A 704 -47.49 -5.44 -0.50
C ALA A 704 -47.19 -4.30 -1.51
N PRO A 705 -48.24 -3.66 -2.06
CA PRO A 705 -48.11 -2.44 -2.84
C PRO A 705 -47.30 -1.37 -2.07
N GLY A 706 -46.35 -0.71 -2.73
CA GLY A 706 -45.53 0.33 -2.11
C GLY A 706 -44.11 -0.06 -1.70
N ALA A 707 -43.78 -1.36 -1.63
CA ALA A 707 -42.39 -1.76 -1.41
C ALA A 707 -41.48 -1.31 -2.58
N HIS A 708 -40.33 -0.73 -2.28
CA HIS A 708 -39.40 -0.20 -3.31
C HIS A 708 -38.28 -1.17 -3.64
N CYS A 709 -37.74 -1.06 -4.85
CA CYS A 709 -36.58 -1.82 -5.29
C CYS A 709 -35.29 -1.27 -4.68
N PRO A 710 -34.46 -2.11 -4.02
CA PRO A 710 -33.18 -1.64 -3.48
C PRO A 710 -32.12 -1.40 -4.53
N PHE A 711 -32.32 -1.83 -5.78
CA PHE A 711 -31.32 -1.86 -6.83
C PHE A 711 -31.56 -0.80 -7.93
N LEU A 712 -32.78 -0.71 -8.45
CA LEU A 712 -33.12 0.20 -9.54
C LEU A 712 -32.79 1.66 -9.18
N GLY A 713 -32.13 2.36 -10.10
CA GLY A 713 -31.67 3.72 -9.91
C GLY A 713 -30.45 3.86 -8.97
N LYS A 714 -29.88 2.74 -8.49
CA LYS A 714 -28.75 2.71 -7.57
C LYS A 714 -27.59 1.84 -8.04
N GLU A 715 -27.91 0.66 -8.60
CA GLU A 715 -26.93 -0.33 -9.01
C GLU A 715 -27.09 -0.70 -10.49
N ALA A 716 -26.03 -1.20 -11.09
CA ALA A 716 -26.01 -1.70 -12.46
C ALA A 716 -25.36 -3.10 -12.52
N TRP A 717 -25.82 -3.92 -13.46
CA TRP A 717 -25.20 -5.19 -13.81
C TRP A 717 -24.73 -5.15 -15.27
N VAL A 718 -23.58 -5.70 -15.52
CA VAL A 718 -22.99 -5.80 -16.86
C VAL A 718 -22.74 -7.28 -17.15
N SER A 719 -23.43 -7.82 -18.15
CA SER A 719 -23.23 -9.22 -18.53
C SER A 719 -21.89 -9.43 -19.23
N ALA A 720 -21.41 -10.66 -19.29
CA ALA A 720 -20.17 -11.01 -19.99
C ALA A 720 -20.11 -10.58 -21.48
N VAL A 721 -21.26 -10.30 -22.07
CA VAL A 721 -21.38 -9.82 -23.47
C VAL A 721 -21.71 -8.32 -23.56
N GLY A 722 -21.59 -7.59 -22.46
CA GLY A 722 -21.75 -6.13 -22.42
C GLY A 722 -23.20 -5.64 -22.29
N ARG A 723 -24.20 -6.51 -22.15
CA ARG A 723 -25.58 -6.06 -21.93
C ARG A 723 -25.69 -5.38 -20.57
N PHE A 724 -26.32 -4.22 -20.55
CA PHE A 724 -26.69 -3.55 -19.31
C PHE A 724 -27.96 -4.20 -18.73
N ASP A 725 -27.91 -4.62 -17.48
CA ASP A 725 -29.02 -5.18 -16.74
C ASP A 725 -29.29 -4.34 -15.47
N PRO A 726 -30.55 -4.13 -15.08
CA PRO A 726 -30.90 -3.20 -14.02
C PRO A 726 -30.95 -3.83 -12.61
N CYS A 727 -30.87 -5.16 -12.49
CA CYS A 727 -31.06 -5.87 -11.24
C CYS A 727 -30.46 -7.28 -11.21
N CYS A 728 -30.48 -7.91 -10.04
CA CYS A 728 -29.93 -9.23 -9.74
C CYS A 728 -30.85 -10.42 -10.05
N ALA A 729 -32.02 -10.20 -10.66
CA ALA A 729 -32.92 -11.30 -11.04
C ALA A 729 -32.21 -12.30 -11.98
N PRO A 730 -32.63 -13.56 -12.05
CA PRO A 730 -32.09 -14.55 -12.97
C PRO A 730 -32.04 -14.03 -14.41
N ASP A 731 -31.05 -14.45 -15.19
CA ASP A 731 -30.79 -13.88 -16.50
C ASP A 731 -32.01 -13.92 -17.44
N LYS A 732 -32.73 -15.03 -17.45
CA LYS A 732 -33.95 -15.20 -18.24
C LYS A 732 -35.05 -14.21 -17.84
N GLU A 733 -35.23 -14.03 -16.53
CA GLU A 733 -36.27 -13.17 -15.95
C GLU A 733 -35.97 -11.68 -16.15
N ARG A 734 -34.75 -11.25 -15.88
CA ARG A 734 -34.36 -9.82 -16.02
C ARG A 734 -34.40 -9.33 -17.47
N ARG A 735 -34.26 -10.21 -18.45
CA ARG A 735 -34.45 -9.86 -19.88
C ARG A 735 -35.85 -9.36 -20.20
N THR A 736 -36.84 -9.77 -19.39
CA THR A 736 -38.23 -9.31 -19.60
C THR A 736 -38.40 -7.82 -19.26
N LEU A 737 -37.46 -7.21 -18.53
CA LEU A 737 -37.44 -5.78 -18.24
C LEU A 737 -37.10 -4.88 -19.43
N GLY A 738 -36.76 -5.50 -20.59
CA GLY A 738 -36.48 -4.83 -21.83
C GLY A 738 -34.99 -4.73 -22.18
N ASN A 739 -34.74 -4.27 -23.41
CA ASN A 739 -33.39 -3.97 -23.87
C ASN A 739 -33.03 -2.53 -23.47
N LEU A 740 -32.13 -2.36 -22.49
CA LEU A 740 -31.72 -1.06 -21.97
C LEU A 740 -30.45 -0.54 -22.66
N GLY A 741 -29.72 -1.39 -23.37
CA GLY A 741 -28.50 -1.04 -24.10
C GLY A 741 -27.38 -2.08 -23.93
N ASN A 742 -26.34 -1.93 -24.78
CA ASN A 742 -25.13 -2.75 -24.69
C ASN A 742 -23.89 -1.85 -24.57
N LEU A 743 -23.16 -2.04 -23.50
CA LEU A 743 -21.99 -1.23 -23.17
C LEU A 743 -20.77 -1.47 -24.09
N ASN A 744 -20.86 -2.41 -25.06
CA ASN A 744 -19.92 -2.46 -26.18
C ASN A 744 -20.17 -1.36 -27.23
N ALA A 745 -21.36 -0.81 -27.29
CA ALA A 745 -21.76 0.20 -28.27
C ALA A 745 -21.92 1.59 -27.67
N VAL A 746 -22.43 1.69 -26.43
CA VAL A 746 -22.74 2.95 -25.76
C VAL A 746 -22.14 3.04 -24.38
N GLY A 747 -21.92 4.25 -23.88
CA GLY A 747 -21.39 4.46 -22.52
C GLY A 747 -22.45 4.19 -21.43
N ILE A 748 -21.98 3.85 -20.21
CA ILE A 748 -22.89 3.58 -19.09
C ILE A 748 -23.74 4.81 -18.75
N GLN A 749 -23.23 6.03 -18.94
CA GLN A 749 -23.96 7.27 -18.72
C GLN A 749 -25.14 7.42 -19.68
N GLU A 750 -24.95 7.09 -20.94
CA GLU A 750 -25.98 7.16 -21.95
C GLU A 750 -27.14 6.20 -21.62
N VAL A 751 -26.81 4.98 -21.19
CA VAL A 751 -27.83 4.03 -20.72
C VAL A 751 -28.53 4.53 -19.47
N TRP A 752 -27.78 4.99 -18.46
CA TRP A 752 -28.29 5.40 -17.16
C TRP A 752 -29.27 6.57 -17.23
N THR A 753 -28.99 7.55 -18.09
CA THR A 753 -29.84 8.71 -18.31
C THR A 753 -30.82 8.53 -19.47
N GLY A 754 -30.68 7.42 -20.21
CA GLY A 754 -31.46 7.15 -21.42
C GLY A 754 -32.95 6.89 -21.17
N PRO A 755 -33.79 7.19 -22.14
CA PRO A 755 -35.25 7.14 -21.96
C PRO A 755 -35.78 5.73 -21.66
N ALA A 756 -35.12 4.67 -22.12
CA ALA A 756 -35.54 3.30 -21.85
C ALA A 756 -35.40 2.95 -20.38
N TYR A 757 -34.26 3.27 -19.78
CA TYR A 757 -34.01 3.04 -18.35
C TYR A 757 -34.87 3.96 -17.46
N GLN A 758 -35.05 5.21 -17.86
CA GLN A 758 -35.90 6.15 -17.10
C GLN A 758 -37.37 5.72 -17.10
N ARG A 759 -37.92 5.17 -18.24
CA ARG A 759 -39.25 4.57 -18.25
C ARG A 759 -39.37 3.39 -17.30
N LEU A 760 -38.36 2.52 -17.27
CA LEU A 760 -38.34 1.39 -16.33
C LEU A 760 -38.34 1.89 -14.87
N LEU A 761 -37.53 2.88 -14.52
CA LEU A 761 -37.47 3.46 -13.17
C LEU A 761 -38.84 3.99 -12.70
N ASN A 762 -39.59 4.61 -13.61
CA ASN A 762 -40.88 5.21 -13.28
C ASN A 762 -42.05 4.20 -13.26
N GLY A 763 -41.91 3.03 -13.90
CA GLY A 763 -42.99 2.06 -14.05
C GLY A 763 -42.69 0.65 -13.58
N TYR A 764 -41.57 0.37 -12.96
CA TYR A 764 -41.17 -0.99 -12.59
C TYR A 764 -42.14 -1.70 -11.63
N GLN A 765 -42.86 -0.93 -10.81
CA GLN A 765 -43.80 -1.49 -9.82
C GLN A 765 -44.95 -2.29 -10.48
N ASP A 766 -45.30 -1.95 -11.71
CA ASP A 766 -46.36 -2.63 -12.45
C ASP A 766 -45.83 -3.85 -13.23
N HIS A 767 -44.51 -3.99 -13.35
CA HIS A 767 -43.93 -5.09 -14.10
C HIS A 767 -44.09 -6.45 -13.33
N PRO A 768 -44.55 -7.54 -14.01
CA PRO A 768 -44.80 -8.83 -13.37
C PRO A 768 -43.62 -9.36 -12.56
N LEU A 769 -42.40 -9.30 -13.09
CA LEU A 769 -41.18 -9.69 -12.35
C LEU A 769 -41.00 -8.90 -11.07
N CYS A 770 -41.25 -7.60 -11.09
CA CYS A 770 -41.04 -6.75 -9.94
C CYS A 770 -42.13 -6.88 -8.89
N ARG A 771 -43.36 -7.22 -9.29
CA ARG A 771 -44.46 -7.50 -8.36
C ARG A 771 -44.16 -8.70 -7.45
N GLY A 772 -43.65 -9.81 -8.02
CA GLY A 772 -43.28 -11.02 -7.26
C GLY A 772 -41.86 -11.01 -6.71
N CYS A 773 -41.11 -9.94 -6.83
CA CYS A 773 -39.70 -9.92 -6.46
C CYS A 773 -39.49 -9.94 -4.94
N ASN A 774 -38.83 -10.98 -4.43
CA ASN A 774 -38.53 -11.20 -3.01
C ASN A 774 -37.41 -10.27 -2.45
N MET A 775 -36.79 -9.47 -3.31
CA MET A 775 -35.75 -8.49 -2.91
C MET A 775 -36.33 -7.11 -2.60
N ARG A 776 -37.60 -6.86 -2.91
CA ARG A 776 -38.25 -5.58 -2.58
C ARG A 776 -38.35 -5.43 -1.07
N GLN A 777 -38.14 -4.21 -0.60
CA GLN A 777 -38.19 -3.86 0.81
C GLN A 777 -39.39 -2.97 1.11
N PRO A 778 -40.09 -3.17 2.25
CA PRO A 778 -41.10 -2.22 2.70
C PRO A 778 -40.50 -0.82 2.80
N VAL A 779 -41.31 0.18 2.49
CA VAL A 779 -40.95 1.58 2.77
C VAL A 779 -40.77 1.69 4.30
N LYS A 780 -39.57 2.01 4.75
CA LYS A 780 -39.40 2.38 6.16
C LYS A 780 -40.14 3.70 6.34
N GLU A 781 -41.16 3.70 7.17
CA GLU A 781 -41.71 4.96 7.68
C GLU A 781 -40.54 5.76 8.27
N ALA A 782 -40.42 7.00 7.87
CA ALA A 782 -39.42 7.90 8.44
C ALA A 782 -39.63 7.95 9.95
N PRO A 783 -38.53 7.84 10.76
CA PRO A 783 -38.65 7.94 12.20
C PRO A 783 -39.21 9.29 12.66
#